data_93de8825f80fa9559ce4be4b9efcebca
#
_entry.id   93de8825f80fa9559ce4be4b9efcebca
#
_cell.length_a   1.000
_cell.length_b   1.000
_cell.length_c   1.000
_cell.angle_alpha   90.00
_cell.angle_beta   90.00
_cell.angle_gamma   90.00
#
_symmetry.space_group_name_H-M   'P 1'
#
loop_
_entity.id
_entity.type
_entity.pdbx_description
1 polymer ?
#
loop_
_entity_poly.entity_id
_entity_poly.type
_entity_poly.pdbx_seq_one_letter_code
_entity_poly.pdbx_strand_id
1 'polypeptide(L)'
;MPKSRCCLLFLLLSGLQAAAQHPDDEYYPYAEREELREMLATDSAIFYRAVQGVSDLYGDHTDFNLPQVARKRRGLDHRAVRTSLSGVDLSYRYLPLLRLLGAEEERCAGLAAAPGEWAPAGGVRLFRFPEGEPLQPYFASVRFTDLNYLFGARVAASGTLGSGWSLSAAADVRTGRDMHVEGVFTNALTAGLRLARRFGPGHELALLCIVPSSTRGTRLSSSEEAFSLTGDRLYNPAWGFQDGRVRNSRVRRETIPLAVVTYGVPLSPATSFTAAFGAEAGISKYSVLDWYDARTPMPDNYRYLPSYAGDRETELAWRSNDPRFTQIDWDELIRRNRMAGGHAVYALEDRAERLCNLSLNALFTTDPDPRLTLRYGVALRRGTTRSYKQMRDLLGAEYVTDIDRFLVDDDTYSNLLQNDLRHPDRTIRKGDRFGYDYALTVRTASVRVQADYRADRFRADLSAELGSGAVSRRGYYEKELFPGAQSYGRSRVMHFTPYAFRVLAGWAFTPRCYLEAALLADARMPAAEDLFYQPLYNNRTIDDPVPERTSAAELGWRLTGPVLDLQVTAFAVLTLDGTETRRYYDDMASVYCDMAVTGIGRLSCGVEAAADIRLSYRWRLSLAASAGRYKYARDPVVTVISDVDNSAVDMRAVSRMGGCETGGAPQLTAAAELAWFGTKGWGCRTSAGFAGRRFVEPMPLRRTDRIAGQAGITHEAFDAFTRQERLADAFTLDASFFKTVRFDRSRLTAALMLRNLLGDADTPYGGYESLRVRRIRPGDDTLYTPHATRYTYAWPRSFYLTISYRF
;
A
#
# COMPACT_ATOMS: atom_id res chain seq x y z
N MET A 1 -9.51 16.23 33.20
CA MET A 1 -10.98 16.15 33.07
C MET A 1 -11.39 15.22 31.91
N PRO A 2 -11.42 13.90 32.08
CA PRO A 2 -12.02 13.03 31.05
C PRO A 2 -13.14 12.12 31.57
N LYS A 3 -13.61 12.25 32.81
CA LYS A 3 -14.62 11.34 33.37
C LYS A 3 -16.08 11.60 32.90
N SER A 4 -16.40 12.78 32.39
CA SER A 4 -17.77 13.12 31.98
C SER A 4 -18.16 12.70 30.57
N ARG A 5 -17.21 12.46 29.68
CA ARG A 5 -17.49 12.08 28.28
C ARG A 5 -17.83 10.60 28.07
N CYS A 6 -17.25 9.71 28.90
CA CYS A 6 -17.64 8.28 28.90
C CYS A 6 -19.07 8.05 29.40
N CYS A 7 -19.54 8.81 30.36
CA CYS A 7 -20.92 8.69 30.85
C CYS A 7 -21.98 9.09 29.81
N LEU A 8 -21.70 10.05 28.95
CA LEU A 8 -22.63 10.46 27.88
C LEU A 8 -22.79 9.38 26.81
N LEU A 9 -21.71 8.65 26.51
CA LEU A 9 -21.75 7.52 25.58
C LEU A 9 -22.56 6.34 26.13
N PHE A 10 -22.41 6.07 27.44
CA PHE A 10 -23.19 5.03 28.15
C PHE A 10 -24.68 5.41 28.23
N LEU A 11 -25.02 6.69 28.40
CA LEU A 11 -26.38 7.18 28.44
C LEU A 11 -27.06 7.14 27.05
N LEU A 12 -26.30 7.41 25.95
CA LEU A 12 -26.79 7.24 24.59
C LEU A 12 -27.07 5.77 24.26
N LEU A 13 -26.20 4.86 24.71
CA LEU A 13 -26.39 3.42 24.52
C LEU A 13 -27.52 2.85 25.40
N SER A 14 -27.75 3.41 26.59
CA SER A 14 -28.87 2.98 27.48
C SER A 14 -30.22 3.52 27.03
N GLY A 15 -30.26 4.70 26.40
CA GLY A 15 -31.50 5.27 25.83
C GLY A 15 -32.07 4.46 24.65
N LEU A 16 -31.28 3.66 23.99
CA LEU A 16 -31.69 2.76 22.90
C LEU A 16 -32.37 1.46 23.38
N GLN A 17 -32.36 1.21 24.70
CA GLN A 17 -33.02 0.00 25.26
C GLN A 17 -34.54 0.02 25.22
N ALA A 18 -35.18 1.18 25.07
CA ALA A 18 -36.61 1.32 25.21
C ALA A 18 -37.44 0.99 23.96
N ALA A 19 -36.80 0.77 22.79
CA ALA A 19 -37.52 0.75 21.52
C ALA A 19 -37.65 -0.60 20.80
N ALA A 20 -37.06 -1.70 21.31
CA ALA A 20 -37.09 -2.99 20.59
C ALA A 20 -37.43 -4.17 21.52
N GLN A 21 -38.63 -4.67 21.47
CA GLN A 21 -39.01 -6.01 21.95
C GLN A 21 -39.42 -6.87 20.77
N HIS A 22 -38.51 -7.72 20.27
CA HIS A 22 -38.87 -8.85 19.40
C HIS A 22 -38.16 -10.13 19.88
N PRO A 23 -38.87 -11.30 19.88
CA PRO A 23 -38.37 -12.54 20.47
C PRO A 23 -37.31 -13.27 19.65
N ASP A 24 -37.11 -12.93 18.39
CA ASP A 24 -36.22 -13.63 17.47
C ASP A 24 -34.94 -12.82 17.15
N ASP A 25 -34.20 -12.47 18.19
CA ASP A 25 -32.88 -11.81 18.04
C ASP A 25 -31.82 -12.81 17.56
N GLU A 26 -31.89 -13.23 16.31
CA GLU A 26 -30.73 -13.86 15.63
C GLU A 26 -29.62 -12.86 15.45
N TYR A 27 -28.46 -13.16 16.01
CA TYR A 27 -27.28 -12.32 15.94
C TYR A 27 -26.56 -12.45 14.58
N TYR A 28 -26.23 -11.31 13.94
CA TYR A 28 -25.42 -11.27 12.72
C TYR A 28 -23.97 -10.83 13.01
N PRO A 29 -23.04 -11.76 13.28
CA PRO A 29 -21.65 -11.44 13.62
C PRO A 29 -20.84 -10.80 12.48
N TYR A 30 -21.37 -10.84 11.25
CA TYR A 30 -20.64 -10.41 10.05
C TYR A 30 -20.73 -8.91 9.75
N ALA A 31 -21.80 -8.24 10.17
CA ALA A 31 -21.98 -6.82 9.85
C ALA A 31 -20.92 -5.90 10.47
N GLU A 32 -20.52 -6.21 11.69
CA GLU A 32 -19.47 -5.47 12.40
C GLU A 32 -18.08 -5.75 11.81
N ARG A 33 -17.79 -6.99 11.43
CA ARG A 33 -16.55 -7.33 10.72
C ARG A 33 -16.44 -6.61 9.38
N GLU A 34 -17.54 -6.41 8.67
CA GLU A 34 -17.55 -5.63 7.42
C GLU A 34 -17.24 -4.16 7.68
N GLU A 35 -17.84 -3.55 8.71
CA GLU A 35 -17.55 -2.16 9.08
C GLU A 35 -16.09 -1.97 9.50
N LEU A 36 -15.54 -2.92 10.25
CA LEU A 36 -14.12 -2.96 10.60
C LEU A 36 -13.22 -3.15 9.38
N ARG A 37 -13.56 -4.03 8.45
CA ARG A 37 -12.83 -4.23 7.20
C ARG A 37 -12.82 -2.98 6.34
N GLU A 38 -13.94 -2.26 6.25
CA GLU A 38 -14.03 -1.01 5.51
C GLU A 38 -13.22 0.12 6.17
N MET A 39 -13.22 0.20 7.50
CA MET A 39 -12.40 1.13 8.23
C MET A 39 -10.91 0.89 7.94
N LEU A 40 -10.49 -0.34 8.06
CA LEU A 40 -9.10 -0.74 7.87
C LEU A 40 -8.66 -0.64 6.40
N ALA A 41 -9.55 -0.84 5.44
CA ALA A 41 -9.26 -0.66 4.02
C ALA A 41 -9.02 0.80 3.61
N THR A 42 -9.38 1.76 4.46
CA THR A 42 -9.15 3.19 4.20
C THR A 42 -7.84 3.71 4.79
N ASP A 43 -7.17 2.93 5.63
CA ASP A 43 -5.86 3.27 6.18
C ASP A 43 -4.75 2.71 5.28
N SER A 44 -3.90 3.57 4.76
CA SER A 44 -2.77 3.19 3.89
C SER A 44 -1.80 2.22 4.56
N ALA A 45 -1.71 2.23 5.90
CA ALA A 45 -0.85 1.31 6.65
C ALA A 45 -1.34 -0.14 6.62
N ILE A 46 -2.62 -0.38 6.38
CA ILE A 46 -3.26 -1.69 6.36
C ILE A 46 -3.33 -2.27 4.95
N PHE A 47 -3.13 -1.43 3.95
CA PHE A 47 -3.14 -1.80 2.55
C PHE A 47 -2.16 -2.93 2.19
N TYR A 48 -1.08 -3.08 2.92
CA TYR A 48 -0.07 -4.13 2.70
C TYR A 48 -0.44 -5.50 3.25
N ARG A 49 -1.60 -5.67 3.88
CA ARG A 49 -2.05 -7.00 4.30
C ARG A 49 -2.46 -7.82 3.08
N ALA A 50 -2.05 -9.07 3.08
CA ALA A 50 -2.40 -10.01 2.03
C ALA A 50 -3.91 -10.19 1.93
N VAL A 51 -4.38 -10.53 0.75
CA VAL A 51 -5.77 -10.88 0.47
C VAL A 51 -6.16 -12.11 1.26
N GLN A 52 -7.39 -12.14 1.70
CA GLN A 52 -7.92 -13.19 2.54
C GLN A 52 -9.20 -13.75 1.94
N GLY A 53 -9.26 -15.05 1.86
CA GLY A 53 -10.42 -15.79 1.34
C GLY A 53 -11.55 -15.89 2.36
N VAL A 54 -12.78 -15.99 1.89
CA VAL A 54 -13.93 -16.34 2.74
C VAL A 54 -13.73 -17.71 3.42
N SER A 55 -12.93 -18.57 2.80
CA SER A 55 -12.55 -19.88 3.33
C SER A 55 -11.18 -19.89 4.05
N ASP A 56 -10.49 -18.78 4.13
CA ASP A 56 -9.18 -18.65 4.76
C ASP A 56 -9.33 -18.21 6.22
N LEU A 57 -9.48 -19.18 7.12
CA LEU A 57 -9.62 -18.93 8.55
C LEU A 57 -8.45 -18.15 9.13
N TYR A 58 -7.22 -18.45 8.72
CA TYR A 58 -6.04 -17.75 9.21
C TYR A 58 -6.14 -16.26 8.86
N GLY A 59 -6.45 -15.97 7.63
CA GLY A 59 -6.63 -14.63 7.18
C GLY A 59 -7.76 -13.90 7.88
N ASP A 60 -8.92 -14.52 8.00
CA ASP A 60 -10.08 -13.91 8.66
C ASP A 60 -9.80 -13.51 10.11
N HIS A 61 -8.94 -14.28 10.81
CA HIS A 61 -8.58 -14.00 12.21
C HIS A 61 -7.40 -13.04 12.37
N THR A 62 -6.51 -12.95 11.36
CA THR A 62 -5.32 -12.10 11.46
C THR A 62 -5.50 -10.69 10.92
N ASP A 63 -6.51 -10.45 10.07
CA ASP A 63 -6.77 -9.13 9.46
C ASP A 63 -6.89 -7.99 10.49
N PHE A 64 -7.50 -8.30 11.63
CA PHE A 64 -7.84 -7.31 12.64
C PHE A 64 -7.10 -7.49 13.96
N ASN A 65 -6.62 -8.70 14.23
CA ASN A 65 -6.16 -9.11 15.54
C ASN A 65 -4.63 -9.14 15.66
N LEU A 66 -3.89 -8.94 14.55
CA LEU A 66 -2.43 -8.81 14.63
C LEU A 66 -2.03 -7.37 14.92
N PRO A 67 -0.86 -7.18 15.61
CA PRO A 67 -0.27 -5.86 15.78
C PRO A 67 -0.11 -5.12 14.44
N GLN A 68 -0.18 -3.80 14.47
CA GLN A 68 0.02 -2.96 13.28
C GLN A 68 1.36 -3.21 12.57
N VAL A 69 2.33 -3.78 13.27
CA VAL A 69 3.65 -4.16 12.74
C VAL A 69 3.62 -5.36 11.80
N ALA A 70 2.53 -6.14 11.77
CA ALA A 70 2.37 -7.33 10.92
C ALA A 70 1.77 -6.95 9.56
N ARG A 71 2.51 -6.18 8.76
CA ARG A 71 2.01 -5.62 7.49
C ARG A 71 1.96 -6.59 6.32
N LYS A 72 2.88 -7.56 6.29
CA LYS A 72 3.04 -8.48 5.16
C LYS A 72 2.71 -9.89 5.61
N ARG A 73 1.73 -10.52 4.99
CA ARG A 73 1.49 -11.94 5.16
C ARG A 73 2.54 -12.73 4.39
N ARG A 74 3.12 -13.76 4.99
CA ARG A 74 4.13 -14.65 4.37
C ARG A 74 5.36 -13.91 3.82
N GLY A 75 5.63 -12.69 4.28
CA GLY A 75 6.72 -11.85 3.74
C GLY A 75 6.54 -11.38 2.30
N LEU A 76 5.38 -11.62 1.68
CA LEU A 76 5.13 -11.27 0.29
C LEU A 76 4.89 -9.77 0.10
N ASP A 77 5.33 -9.24 -1.03
CA ASP A 77 5.07 -7.86 -1.46
C ASP A 77 3.58 -7.66 -1.79
N HIS A 78 3.10 -6.42 -1.73
CA HIS A 78 1.75 -6.07 -2.15
C HIS A 78 1.46 -6.41 -3.63
N ARG A 79 2.48 -6.45 -4.49
CA ARG A 79 2.38 -6.91 -5.89
C ARG A 79 2.05 -8.40 -6.03
N ALA A 80 2.26 -9.17 -4.96
CA ALA A 80 1.88 -10.58 -4.93
C ALA A 80 0.38 -10.81 -4.73
N VAL A 81 -0.40 -9.74 -4.58
CA VAL A 81 -1.85 -9.77 -4.40
C VAL A 81 -2.52 -8.92 -5.48
N ARG A 82 -3.56 -9.44 -6.10
CA ARG A 82 -4.33 -8.75 -7.11
C ARG A 82 -5.75 -8.42 -6.61
N THR A 83 -6.31 -7.32 -7.06
CA THR A 83 -7.73 -7.00 -6.83
C THR A 83 -8.38 -6.70 -8.16
N SER A 84 -9.53 -7.29 -8.43
CA SER A 84 -10.15 -7.21 -9.75
C SER A 84 -11.68 -7.16 -9.69
N LEU A 85 -12.29 -6.51 -10.69
CA LEU A 85 -13.71 -6.54 -11.00
C LEU A 85 -13.87 -7.02 -12.44
N SER A 86 -14.35 -8.25 -12.65
CA SER A 86 -14.54 -8.85 -13.98
C SER A 86 -13.27 -8.77 -14.86
N GLY A 87 -12.08 -8.96 -14.29
CA GLY A 87 -10.77 -8.90 -14.98
C GLY A 87 -10.15 -7.51 -15.08
N VAL A 88 -10.86 -6.45 -14.70
CA VAL A 88 -10.32 -5.09 -14.59
C VAL A 88 -9.62 -4.94 -13.26
N ASP A 89 -8.32 -4.59 -13.27
CA ASP A 89 -7.55 -4.37 -12.04
C ASP A 89 -8.05 -3.14 -11.30
N LEU A 90 -8.22 -3.27 -9.99
CA LEU A 90 -8.70 -2.21 -9.11
C LEU A 90 -7.63 -1.78 -8.13
N SER A 91 -7.49 -0.48 -7.93
CA SER A 91 -6.74 0.04 -6.81
C SER A 91 -7.60 0.12 -5.54
N TYR A 92 -6.96 0.09 -4.38
CA TYR A 92 -7.61 0.11 -3.05
C TYR A 92 -8.57 1.30 -2.85
N ARG A 93 -8.36 2.40 -3.55
CA ARG A 93 -9.14 3.64 -3.42
C ARG A 93 -10.62 3.47 -3.75
N TYR A 94 -10.98 2.45 -4.53
CA TYR A 94 -12.36 2.17 -4.95
C TYR A 94 -13.09 1.19 -4.04
N LEU A 95 -12.35 0.36 -3.27
CA LEU A 95 -12.90 -0.77 -2.52
C LEU A 95 -13.97 -0.37 -1.48
N PRO A 96 -13.84 0.76 -0.75
CA PRO A 96 -14.83 1.16 0.23
C PRO A 96 -16.24 1.37 -0.36
N LEU A 97 -16.30 1.83 -1.62
CA LEU A 97 -17.58 2.11 -2.27
C LEU A 97 -18.17 0.90 -2.99
N LEU A 98 -17.35 -0.04 -3.46
CA LEU A 98 -17.86 -1.20 -4.20
C LEU A 98 -18.89 -2.00 -3.42
N ARG A 99 -18.64 -2.26 -2.14
CA ARG A 99 -19.57 -2.97 -1.26
C ARG A 99 -20.86 -2.17 -1.01
N LEU A 100 -20.74 -0.85 -0.84
CA LEU A 100 -21.91 0.02 -0.68
C LEU A 100 -22.78 0.06 -1.93
N LEU A 101 -22.15 -0.11 -3.11
CA LEU A 101 -22.84 -0.23 -4.40
C LEU A 101 -23.42 -1.62 -4.66
N GLY A 102 -23.25 -2.57 -3.72
CA GLY A 102 -23.78 -3.92 -3.79
C GLY A 102 -22.83 -4.97 -4.37
N ALA A 103 -21.55 -4.68 -4.51
CA ALA A 103 -20.57 -5.69 -4.94
C ALA A 103 -20.27 -6.68 -3.81
N GLU A 104 -20.25 -7.95 -4.15
CA GLU A 104 -19.75 -9.03 -3.31
C GLU A 104 -18.26 -9.24 -3.54
N GLU A 105 -17.56 -9.59 -2.49
CA GLU A 105 -16.12 -9.88 -2.51
C GLU A 105 -15.88 -11.35 -2.28
N GLU A 106 -15.26 -12.00 -3.28
CA GLU A 106 -14.69 -13.35 -3.16
C GLU A 106 -13.18 -13.23 -3.00
N ARG A 107 -12.63 -13.88 -1.99
CA ARG A 107 -11.20 -13.82 -1.68
C ARG A 107 -10.58 -15.20 -1.87
N CYS A 108 -9.67 -15.28 -2.81
CA CYS A 108 -8.87 -16.48 -3.06
C CYS A 108 -7.46 -16.21 -2.52
N ALA A 109 -7.16 -16.68 -1.31
CA ALA A 109 -5.88 -16.47 -0.66
C ALA A 109 -4.84 -17.48 -1.11
N GLY A 110 -3.57 -17.06 -1.16
CA GLY A 110 -2.46 -17.92 -1.57
C GLY A 110 -2.67 -18.51 -2.96
N LEU A 111 -2.51 -19.80 -3.10
CA LEU A 111 -2.67 -20.53 -4.36
C LEU A 111 -4.09 -21.07 -4.62
N ALA A 112 -5.08 -20.62 -3.86
CA ALA A 112 -6.47 -21.03 -4.07
C ALA A 112 -6.95 -20.70 -5.50
N ALA A 113 -7.85 -21.52 -6.04
CA ALA A 113 -8.41 -21.33 -7.38
C ALA A 113 -9.22 -20.03 -7.45
N ALA A 114 -8.97 -19.24 -8.48
CA ALA A 114 -9.66 -17.98 -8.76
C ALA A 114 -10.46 -18.11 -10.06
N PRO A 115 -11.81 -18.22 -10.00
CA PRO A 115 -12.60 -18.50 -11.18
C PRO A 115 -12.49 -17.42 -12.27
N GLY A 116 -11.95 -17.78 -13.43
CA GLY A 116 -11.79 -16.90 -14.60
C GLY A 116 -10.75 -15.81 -14.47
N GLU A 117 -9.97 -15.82 -13.38
CA GLU A 117 -8.97 -14.80 -13.09
C GLU A 117 -7.60 -15.44 -12.83
N TRP A 118 -6.56 -14.72 -13.17
CA TRP A 118 -5.22 -15.05 -12.72
C TRP A 118 -5.00 -14.58 -11.28
N ALA A 119 -4.46 -15.45 -10.43
CA ALA A 119 -4.07 -15.13 -9.05
C ALA A 119 -2.56 -15.30 -8.88
N PRO A 120 -1.81 -14.27 -8.46
CA PRO A 120 -0.41 -14.39 -8.05
C PRO A 120 -0.27 -15.18 -6.73
N ALA A 121 0.96 -15.43 -6.28
CA ALA A 121 1.25 -16.27 -5.10
C ALA A 121 0.59 -15.81 -3.79
N GLY A 122 0.26 -14.53 -3.65
CA GLY A 122 -0.48 -13.98 -2.50
C GLY A 122 -2.00 -14.06 -2.63
N GLY A 123 -2.52 -14.41 -3.81
CA GLY A 123 -3.94 -14.55 -4.07
C GLY A 123 -4.59 -13.38 -4.80
N VAL A 124 -5.93 -13.40 -4.86
CA VAL A 124 -6.73 -12.39 -5.54
C VAL A 124 -8.01 -12.07 -4.76
N ARG A 125 -8.43 -10.81 -4.83
CA ARG A 125 -9.73 -10.32 -4.38
C ARG A 125 -10.60 -10.07 -5.61
N LEU A 126 -11.66 -10.82 -5.74
CA LEU A 126 -12.61 -10.72 -6.85
C LEU A 126 -13.85 -9.97 -6.38
N PHE A 127 -14.19 -8.92 -7.09
CA PHE A 127 -15.45 -8.22 -6.88
C PHE A 127 -16.42 -8.58 -8.00
N ARG A 128 -17.66 -8.86 -7.62
CA ARG A 128 -18.75 -9.18 -8.55
C ARG A 128 -20.04 -8.53 -8.05
N PHE A 129 -20.91 -8.17 -8.97
CA PHE A 129 -22.26 -7.74 -8.61
C PHE A 129 -23.19 -8.94 -8.77
N PRO A 130 -23.87 -9.37 -7.68
CA PRO A 130 -24.78 -10.50 -7.75
C PRO A 130 -25.99 -10.19 -8.63
N GLU A 131 -26.56 -11.25 -9.19
CA GLU A 131 -27.86 -11.17 -9.84
C GLU A 131 -28.96 -11.06 -8.77
N GLY A 132 -29.87 -10.12 -8.92
CA GLY A 132 -31.00 -9.95 -8.00
C GLY A 132 -31.16 -8.52 -7.47
N GLU A 133 -32.15 -8.33 -6.65
CA GLU A 133 -32.37 -7.07 -5.94
C GLU A 133 -31.52 -7.02 -4.67
N PRO A 134 -31.00 -5.85 -4.31
CA PRO A 134 -30.28 -5.70 -3.05
C PRO A 134 -31.20 -6.01 -1.87
N LEU A 135 -30.75 -6.88 -0.96
CA LEU A 135 -31.50 -7.24 0.25
C LEU A 135 -31.75 -6.06 1.19
N GLN A 136 -30.90 -5.03 1.14
CA GLN A 136 -30.98 -3.85 1.98
C GLN A 136 -30.69 -2.62 1.11
N PRO A 137 -31.74 -1.98 0.57
CA PRO A 137 -31.60 -0.94 -0.46
C PRO A 137 -31.02 0.37 0.05
N TYR A 138 -31.08 0.63 1.37
CA TYR A 138 -30.59 1.89 1.93
C TYR A 138 -29.61 1.67 3.08
N PHE A 139 -28.55 2.44 3.07
CA PHE A 139 -27.52 2.44 4.10
C PHE A 139 -27.10 3.85 4.44
N ALA A 140 -26.95 4.15 5.72
CA ALA A 140 -26.34 5.37 6.22
C ALA A 140 -25.44 5.05 7.42
N SER A 141 -24.29 5.69 7.53
CA SER A 141 -23.45 5.59 8.73
C SER A 141 -22.67 6.86 9.00
N VAL A 142 -22.41 7.10 10.28
CA VAL A 142 -21.48 8.12 10.76
C VAL A 142 -20.36 7.45 11.53
N ARG A 143 -19.17 8.03 11.47
CA ARG A 143 -17.94 7.48 12.04
C ARG A 143 -17.17 8.57 12.74
N PHE A 144 -16.54 8.22 13.86
CA PHE A 144 -15.65 9.09 14.62
C PHE A 144 -14.38 8.30 14.97
N THR A 145 -13.22 8.90 14.76
CA THR A 145 -11.93 8.29 15.07
C THR A 145 -10.93 9.38 15.47
N ASP A 146 -9.86 9.00 16.12
CA ASP A 146 -8.74 9.86 16.46
C ASP A 146 -7.55 9.70 15.50
N LEU A 147 -7.63 8.77 14.52
CA LEU A 147 -6.58 8.47 13.55
C LEU A 147 -6.92 9.02 12.16
N ASN A 148 -6.01 9.77 11.56
CA ASN A 148 -6.04 10.32 10.20
C ASN A 148 -7.16 11.33 9.91
N TYR A 149 -8.33 11.21 10.52
CA TYR A 149 -9.48 12.12 10.42
C TYR A 149 -10.34 12.04 11.67
N LEU A 150 -11.24 13.00 11.89
CA LEU A 150 -12.12 13.02 13.05
C LEU A 150 -13.51 12.47 12.76
N PHE A 151 -14.04 12.81 11.59
CA PHE A 151 -15.44 12.52 11.20
C PHE A 151 -15.50 11.88 9.83
N GLY A 152 -16.41 10.92 9.68
CA GLY A 152 -16.79 10.34 8.40
C GLY A 152 -18.27 10.05 8.33
N ALA A 153 -18.83 10.08 7.12
CA ALA A 153 -20.21 9.71 6.83
C ALA A 153 -20.29 8.90 5.55
N ARG A 154 -21.17 7.92 5.51
CA ARG A 154 -21.43 7.10 4.32
C ARG A 154 -22.93 7.00 4.09
N VAL A 155 -23.33 7.04 2.84
CA VAL A 155 -24.70 6.80 2.40
C VAL A 155 -24.69 5.93 1.16
N ALA A 156 -25.67 5.05 1.03
CA ALA A 156 -25.91 4.28 -0.18
C ALA A 156 -27.40 4.05 -0.37
N ALA A 157 -27.83 4.00 -1.63
CA ALA A 157 -29.18 3.67 -2.05
C ALA A 157 -29.13 2.79 -3.29
N SER A 158 -29.95 1.75 -3.33
CA SER A 158 -30.08 0.83 -4.46
C SER A 158 -31.55 0.54 -4.72
N GLY A 159 -31.93 0.38 -5.99
CA GLY A 159 -33.30 0.05 -6.34
C GLY A 159 -33.46 -0.29 -7.83
N THR A 160 -34.63 -0.87 -8.15
CA THR A 160 -35.03 -1.15 -9.51
C THR A 160 -35.85 0.02 -10.07
N LEU A 161 -35.58 0.42 -11.31
CA LEU A 161 -36.28 1.51 -12.01
C LEU A 161 -37.36 1.01 -12.96
N GLY A 162 -37.64 -0.31 -12.96
CA GLY A 162 -38.55 -0.97 -13.91
C GLY A 162 -37.88 -1.35 -15.23
N SER A 163 -38.56 -2.17 -16.03
CA SER A 163 -38.08 -2.65 -17.36
C SER A 163 -36.66 -3.25 -17.35
N GLY A 164 -36.27 -3.90 -16.25
CA GLY A 164 -34.96 -4.52 -16.07
C GLY A 164 -33.81 -3.56 -15.73
N TRP A 165 -34.09 -2.29 -15.50
CA TRP A 165 -33.10 -1.32 -15.02
C TRP A 165 -32.95 -1.35 -13.51
N SER A 166 -31.70 -1.26 -13.04
CA SER A 166 -31.37 -1.07 -11.63
C SER A 166 -30.32 0.04 -11.47
N LEU A 167 -30.42 0.77 -10.37
CA LEU A 167 -29.50 1.85 -10.02
C LEU A 167 -29.04 1.65 -8.58
N SER A 168 -27.73 1.71 -8.37
CA SER A 168 -27.11 1.84 -7.04
C SER A 168 -26.26 3.11 -7.02
N ALA A 169 -26.34 3.88 -5.94
CA ALA A 169 -25.52 5.07 -5.72
C ALA A 169 -24.99 5.09 -4.30
N ALA A 170 -23.75 5.52 -4.12
CA ALA A 170 -23.13 5.62 -2.80
C ALA A 170 -22.17 6.80 -2.71
N ALA A 171 -21.98 7.31 -1.49
CA ALA A 171 -20.97 8.32 -1.18
C ALA A 171 -20.31 8.05 0.18
N ASP A 172 -19.02 8.35 0.27
CA ASP A 172 -18.18 8.30 1.49
C ASP A 172 -17.49 9.66 1.66
N VAL A 173 -17.66 10.29 2.82
CA VAL A 173 -17.00 11.55 3.20
C VAL A 173 -16.17 11.30 4.43
N ARG A 174 -14.94 11.83 4.46
CA ARG A 174 -14.03 11.83 5.62
C ARG A 174 -13.39 13.19 5.75
N THR A 175 -13.37 13.74 6.96
CA THR A 175 -12.80 15.06 7.20
C THR A 175 -12.25 15.17 8.61
N GLY A 176 -11.18 15.97 8.76
CA GLY A 176 -10.60 16.33 10.03
C GLY A 176 -9.10 16.02 10.11
N ARG A 177 -8.54 16.36 11.25
CA ARG A 177 -7.12 16.13 11.57
C ARG A 177 -6.92 14.83 12.34
N ASP A 178 -5.71 14.33 12.31
CA ASP A 178 -5.22 13.32 13.24
C ASP A 178 -5.07 13.92 14.63
N MET A 179 -5.40 13.14 15.68
CA MET A 179 -5.29 13.62 17.06
C MET A 179 -3.93 13.31 17.70
N HIS A 180 -3.13 12.46 17.07
CA HIS A 180 -1.84 12.00 17.61
C HIS A 180 -0.65 12.60 16.85
N VAL A 181 -0.82 12.98 15.59
CA VAL A 181 0.26 13.50 14.75
C VAL A 181 -0.10 14.88 14.22
N GLU A 182 0.60 15.89 14.69
CA GLU A 182 0.37 17.26 14.23
C GLU A 182 0.67 17.44 12.73
N GLY A 183 -0.14 18.26 12.09
CA GLY A 183 -0.04 18.53 10.64
C GLY A 183 -0.63 17.42 9.76
N VAL A 184 -1.03 16.28 10.30
CA VAL A 184 -1.71 15.22 9.55
C VAL A 184 -3.22 15.47 9.55
N PHE A 185 -3.84 15.34 8.37
CA PHE A 185 -5.27 15.51 8.17
C PHE A 185 -5.74 14.75 6.94
N THR A 186 -7.04 14.49 6.85
CA THR A 186 -7.68 13.93 5.66
C THR A 186 -8.97 14.67 5.37
N ASN A 187 -9.11 15.11 4.12
CA ASN A 187 -10.37 15.58 3.55
C ASN A 187 -10.61 14.77 2.28
N ALA A 188 -11.62 13.91 2.28
CA ALA A 188 -11.88 13.01 1.18
C ALA A 188 -13.38 12.88 0.91
N LEU A 189 -13.73 12.85 -0.36
CA LEU A 189 -15.05 12.50 -0.87
C LEU A 189 -14.87 11.43 -1.94
N THR A 190 -15.58 10.32 -1.79
CA THR A 190 -15.69 9.31 -2.84
C THR A 190 -17.17 9.14 -3.15
N ALA A 191 -17.56 9.31 -4.40
CA ALA A 191 -18.90 9.08 -4.87
C ALA A 191 -18.91 8.06 -6.00
N GLY A 192 -19.97 7.28 -6.13
CA GLY A 192 -20.07 6.29 -7.18
C GLY A 192 -21.52 5.90 -7.48
N LEU A 193 -21.69 5.38 -8.66
CA LEU A 193 -22.96 4.84 -9.13
C LEU A 193 -22.72 3.58 -9.98
N ARG A 194 -23.69 2.66 -9.93
CA ARG A 194 -23.83 1.55 -10.87
C ARG A 194 -25.21 1.62 -11.48
N LEU A 195 -25.25 1.67 -12.82
CA LEU A 195 -26.46 1.54 -13.61
C LEU A 195 -26.38 0.23 -14.38
N ALA A 196 -27.38 -0.63 -14.25
CA ALA A 196 -27.40 -1.89 -14.96
C ALA A 196 -28.77 -2.10 -15.62
N ARG A 197 -28.75 -2.75 -16.78
CA ARG A 197 -29.94 -3.22 -17.48
C ARG A 197 -29.84 -4.71 -17.70
N ARG A 198 -30.83 -5.41 -17.20
CA ARG A 198 -30.98 -6.85 -17.37
C ARG A 198 -32.01 -7.11 -18.47
N PHE A 199 -31.63 -7.94 -19.44
CA PHE A 199 -32.46 -8.32 -20.59
C PHE A 199 -33.07 -9.73 -20.37
N GLY A 200 -32.49 -10.52 -19.47
CA GLY A 200 -32.90 -11.87 -19.10
C GLY A 200 -31.93 -12.49 -18.10
N PRO A 201 -32.12 -13.73 -17.63
CA PRO A 201 -31.15 -14.42 -16.78
C PRO A 201 -29.78 -14.48 -17.43
N GLY A 202 -28.74 -14.06 -16.69
CA GLY A 202 -27.35 -14.00 -17.18
C GLY A 202 -27.08 -13.00 -18.31
N HIS A 203 -28.10 -12.24 -18.80
CA HIS A 203 -27.92 -11.22 -19.84
C HIS A 203 -28.05 -9.81 -19.26
N GLU A 204 -26.91 -9.18 -19.00
CA GLU A 204 -26.81 -7.87 -18.34
C GLU A 204 -25.77 -6.97 -19.04
N LEU A 205 -26.11 -5.68 -19.14
CA LEU A 205 -25.18 -4.61 -19.45
C LEU A 205 -25.13 -3.68 -18.24
N ALA A 206 -23.94 -3.42 -17.67
CA ALA A 206 -23.81 -2.52 -16.54
C ALA A 206 -22.68 -1.51 -16.72
N LEU A 207 -22.88 -0.31 -16.19
CA LEU A 207 -21.90 0.75 -16.06
C LEU A 207 -21.69 1.05 -14.59
N LEU A 208 -20.45 0.97 -14.15
CA LEU A 208 -19.96 1.41 -12.84
C LEU A 208 -19.10 2.65 -13.02
N CYS A 209 -19.37 3.71 -12.24
CA CYS A 209 -18.52 4.89 -12.17
C CYS A 209 -18.21 5.20 -10.69
N ILE A 210 -16.92 5.41 -10.36
CA ILE A 210 -16.47 5.81 -9.02
C ILE A 210 -15.50 6.98 -9.16
N VAL A 211 -15.73 8.04 -8.40
CA VAL A 211 -14.91 9.25 -8.39
C VAL A 211 -14.39 9.49 -6.98
N PRO A 212 -13.17 9.02 -6.63
CA PRO A 212 -12.50 9.37 -5.39
C PRO A 212 -11.79 10.72 -5.56
N SER A 213 -11.93 11.60 -4.57
CA SER A 213 -11.17 12.84 -4.44
C SER A 213 -10.70 12.98 -3.01
N SER A 214 -9.40 13.21 -2.81
CA SER A 214 -8.83 13.35 -1.46
C SER A 214 -7.69 14.35 -1.40
N THR A 215 -7.61 15.02 -0.25
CA THR A 215 -6.47 15.86 0.17
C THR A 215 -6.03 15.39 1.54
N ARG A 216 -4.76 14.99 1.68
CA ARG A 216 -4.19 14.46 2.93
C ARG A 216 -2.86 15.12 3.24
N GLY A 217 -2.71 15.63 4.45
CA GLY A 217 -1.41 15.94 5.03
C GLY A 217 -0.76 14.66 5.54
N THR A 218 0.49 14.41 5.16
CA THR A 218 1.21 13.19 5.53
C THR A 218 2.30 13.47 6.56
N ARG A 219 2.68 12.45 7.31
CA ARG A 219 3.83 12.44 8.22
C ARG A 219 5.10 12.04 7.44
N LEU A 220 6.23 12.63 7.81
CA LEU A 220 7.55 12.10 7.47
C LEU A 220 8.14 11.34 8.67
N SER A 221 8.88 10.28 8.39
CA SER A 221 9.70 9.62 9.41
C SER A 221 10.90 10.49 9.77
N SER A 222 11.34 10.45 11.01
CA SER A 222 12.51 11.17 11.50
C SER A 222 13.58 10.24 12.03
N SER A 223 14.65 10.79 12.60
CA SER A 223 15.73 10.03 13.23
C SER A 223 15.37 9.67 14.67
N GLU A 224 16.01 8.63 15.21
CA GLU A 224 15.86 8.25 16.61
C GLU A 224 16.31 9.39 17.55
N GLU A 225 17.32 10.16 17.15
CA GLU A 225 17.75 11.34 17.91
C GLU A 225 16.62 12.37 18.02
N ALA A 226 15.93 12.70 16.94
CA ALA A 226 14.82 13.64 16.97
C ALA A 226 13.66 13.12 17.82
N PHE A 227 13.31 11.83 17.72
CA PHE A 227 12.30 11.22 18.58
C PHE A 227 12.66 11.27 20.07
N SER A 228 13.93 10.99 20.39
CA SER A 228 14.42 11.01 21.78
C SER A 228 14.48 12.43 22.37
N LEU A 229 14.86 13.42 21.56
CA LEU A 229 14.93 14.82 21.97
C LEU A 229 13.55 15.41 22.21
N THR A 230 12.60 15.16 21.31
CA THR A 230 11.22 15.66 21.44
C THR A 230 10.40 14.89 22.46
N GLY A 231 10.83 13.67 22.84
CA GLY A 231 10.04 12.75 23.64
C GLY A 231 8.79 12.24 22.95
N ASP A 232 8.66 12.44 21.62
CA ASP A 232 7.50 12.06 20.81
C ASP A 232 7.90 11.10 19.70
N ARG A 233 7.48 9.85 19.80
CA ARG A 233 7.68 8.80 18.78
C ARG A 233 6.89 9.06 17.50
N LEU A 234 5.94 9.96 17.53
CA LEU A 234 5.12 10.36 16.39
C LEU A 234 5.50 11.75 15.83
N TYR A 235 6.60 12.32 16.30
CA TYR A 235 7.12 13.60 15.82
C TYR A 235 7.09 13.68 14.28
N ASN A 236 6.59 14.79 13.77
CA ASN A 236 6.44 15.04 12.34
C ASN A 236 7.20 16.31 11.93
N PRO A 237 8.32 16.22 11.22
CA PRO A 237 9.08 17.41 10.79
C PRO A 237 8.46 18.13 9.57
N ALA A 238 7.36 17.62 9.01
CA ALA A 238 6.81 18.13 7.75
C ALA A 238 5.87 19.34 7.89
N TRP A 239 5.62 19.82 9.10
CA TRP A 239 4.66 20.89 9.36
C TRP A 239 5.24 22.03 10.17
N GLY A 240 4.51 23.13 10.23
CA GLY A 240 4.79 24.28 11.07
C GLY A 240 3.66 25.31 10.98
N PHE A 241 3.85 26.47 11.57
CA PHE A 241 2.87 27.55 11.50
C PHE A 241 3.19 28.54 10.39
N GLN A 242 2.15 29.00 9.71
CA GLN A 242 2.15 30.17 8.83
C GLN A 242 1.06 31.12 9.31
N ASP A 243 1.39 32.33 9.70
CA ASP A 243 0.44 33.30 10.25
C ASP A 243 -0.45 32.66 11.34
N GLY A 244 0.13 31.86 12.24
CA GLY A 244 -0.56 31.15 13.30
C GLY A 244 -1.43 29.98 12.86
N ARG A 245 -1.44 29.57 11.58
CA ARG A 245 -2.20 28.43 11.06
C ARG A 245 -1.28 27.27 10.74
N VAL A 246 -1.72 26.06 11.09
CA VAL A 246 -1.01 24.81 10.74
C VAL A 246 -0.91 24.64 9.23
N ARG A 247 0.31 24.49 8.74
CA ARG A 247 0.62 24.22 7.35
C ARG A 247 1.56 23.02 7.24
N ASN A 248 1.20 22.04 6.41
CA ASN A 248 2.01 20.86 6.14
C ASN A 248 2.66 20.99 4.75
N SER A 249 3.96 20.68 4.66
CA SER A 249 4.72 20.72 3.40
C SER A 249 4.47 19.47 2.53
N ARG A 250 3.95 18.39 3.12
CA ARG A 250 3.77 17.07 2.50
C ARG A 250 2.29 16.75 2.36
N VAL A 251 1.64 17.37 1.38
CA VAL A 251 0.21 17.19 1.11
C VAL A 251 0.02 16.41 -0.18
N ARG A 252 -0.68 15.27 -0.08
CA ARG A 252 -1.11 14.48 -1.23
C ARG A 252 -2.52 14.86 -1.63
N ARG A 253 -2.73 15.11 -2.91
CA ARG A 253 -4.03 15.42 -3.52
C ARG A 253 -4.25 14.47 -4.68
N GLU A 254 -5.35 13.74 -4.65
CA GLU A 254 -5.65 12.72 -5.65
C GLU A 254 -7.09 12.85 -6.11
N THR A 255 -7.30 12.79 -7.42
CA THR A 255 -8.61 12.63 -8.04
C THR A 255 -8.43 11.70 -9.24
N ILE A 256 -8.85 10.44 -9.09
CA ILE A 256 -8.60 9.39 -10.06
C ILE A 256 -9.90 8.61 -10.29
N PRO A 257 -10.80 9.11 -11.16
CA PRO A 257 -12.02 8.42 -11.57
C PRO A 257 -11.77 7.05 -12.19
N LEU A 258 -12.70 6.13 -11.95
CA LEU A 258 -12.81 4.82 -12.57
C LEU A 258 -14.18 4.68 -13.23
N ALA A 259 -14.20 4.19 -14.46
CA ALA A 259 -15.39 3.71 -15.15
C ALA A 259 -15.19 2.26 -15.60
N VAL A 260 -16.16 1.40 -15.35
CA VAL A 260 -16.15 0.01 -15.81
C VAL A 260 -17.49 -0.30 -16.48
N VAL A 261 -17.44 -0.76 -17.74
CA VAL A 261 -18.58 -1.31 -18.45
C VAL A 261 -18.44 -2.81 -18.45
N THR A 262 -19.45 -3.52 -18.00
CA THR A 262 -19.53 -4.99 -18.04
C THR A 262 -20.70 -5.44 -18.89
N TYR A 263 -20.49 -6.45 -19.73
CA TYR A 263 -21.52 -7.08 -20.54
C TYR A 263 -21.44 -8.59 -20.36
N GLY A 264 -22.53 -9.18 -19.91
CA GLY A 264 -22.68 -10.63 -19.76
C GLY A 264 -23.81 -11.13 -20.61
N VAL A 265 -23.65 -12.27 -21.29
CA VAL A 265 -24.69 -12.90 -22.11
C VAL A 265 -24.54 -14.42 -22.11
N PRO A 266 -25.63 -15.19 -21.90
CA PRO A 266 -25.65 -16.62 -22.15
C PRO A 266 -25.72 -16.87 -23.67
N LEU A 267 -24.73 -17.56 -24.21
CA LEU A 267 -24.68 -17.91 -25.63
C LEU A 267 -25.41 -19.24 -25.89
N SER A 268 -25.40 -20.12 -24.89
CA SER A 268 -26.11 -21.39 -24.87
C SER A 268 -26.39 -21.80 -23.42
N PRO A 269 -27.19 -22.87 -23.17
CA PRO A 269 -27.39 -23.36 -21.80
C PRO A 269 -26.10 -23.75 -21.08
N ALA A 270 -25.03 -24.11 -21.84
CA ALA A 270 -23.75 -24.53 -21.28
C ALA A 270 -22.64 -23.47 -21.43
N THR A 271 -22.89 -22.36 -22.16
CA THR A 271 -21.83 -21.39 -22.44
C THR A 271 -22.30 -19.97 -22.21
N SER A 272 -21.54 -19.22 -21.43
CA SER A 272 -21.71 -17.77 -21.23
C SER A 272 -20.49 -16.99 -21.68
N PHE A 273 -20.72 -15.75 -22.06
CA PHE A 273 -19.69 -14.79 -22.42
C PHE A 273 -19.78 -13.58 -21.51
N THR A 274 -18.64 -13.11 -21.01
CA THR A 274 -18.53 -11.88 -20.23
C THR A 274 -17.43 -11.01 -20.81
N ALA A 275 -17.71 -9.75 -21.04
CA ALA A 275 -16.72 -8.75 -21.41
C ALA A 275 -16.73 -7.60 -20.39
N ALA A 276 -15.56 -7.06 -20.09
CA ALA A 276 -15.41 -5.88 -19.25
C ALA A 276 -14.41 -4.91 -19.86
N PHE A 277 -14.81 -3.65 -19.97
CA PHE A 277 -13.94 -2.54 -20.34
C PHE A 277 -13.79 -1.61 -19.17
N GLY A 278 -12.53 -1.38 -18.72
CA GLY A 278 -12.17 -0.47 -17.64
C GLY A 278 -11.37 0.72 -18.13
N ALA A 279 -11.72 1.90 -17.64
CA ALA A 279 -10.97 3.14 -17.84
C ALA A 279 -10.74 3.83 -16.50
N GLU A 280 -9.48 3.97 -16.11
CA GLU A 280 -9.04 4.71 -14.94
C GLU A 280 -8.19 5.89 -15.43
N ALA A 281 -8.58 7.13 -15.11
CA ALA A 281 -7.83 8.29 -15.54
C ALA A 281 -7.91 9.40 -14.50
N GLY A 282 -6.77 10.04 -14.17
CA GLY A 282 -6.78 11.10 -13.18
C GLY A 282 -5.40 11.62 -12.83
N ILE A 283 -5.32 12.30 -11.70
CA ILE A 283 -4.10 12.96 -11.24
C ILE A 283 -3.88 12.75 -9.75
N SER A 284 -2.64 12.44 -9.40
CA SER A 284 -2.10 12.47 -8.05
C SER A 284 -1.01 13.56 -7.98
N LYS A 285 -1.03 14.39 -6.93
CA LYS A 285 -0.03 15.42 -6.68
C LYS A 285 0.46 15.31 -5.25
N TYR A 286 1.76 15.37 -5.07
CA TYR A 286 2.41 15.34 -3.77
C TYR A 286 3.30 16.56 -3.59
N SER A 287 3.02 17.41 -2.59
CA SER A 287 3.79 18.62 -2.37
C SER A 287 5.10 18.35 -1.64
N VAL A 288 6.13 19.10 -2.03
CA VAL A 288 7.49 19.03 -1.48
C VAL A 288 8.05 20.45 -1.40
N LEU A 289 8.68 20.79 -0.26
CA LEU A 289 9.50 21.99 -0.19
C LEU A 289 10.80 21.78 -0.98
N ASP A 290 11.11 22.77 -1.80
CA ASP A 290 12.35 22.90 -2.56
C ASP A 290 13.09 24.17 -2.14
N TRP A 291 14.41 24.20 -2.25
CA TRP A 291 15.24 25.34 -1.89
C TRP A 291 16.41 25.47 -2.85
N TYR A 292 16.92 26.70 -2.99
CA TYR A 292 17.99 27.07 -3.87
C TYR A 292 18.98 27.96 -3.14
N ASP A 293 20.25 27.59 -3.16
CA ASP A 293 21.34 28.34 -2.49
C ASP A 293 20.96 28.80 -1.06
N ALA A 294 20.43 27.86 -0.30
CA ALA A 294 19.93 28.11 1.05
C ALA A 294 19.98 26.85 1.91
N ARG A 295 19.89 27.03 3.21
CA ARG A 295 19.77 25.93 4.15
C ARG A 295 18.48 25.16 3.91
N THR A 296 18.52 23.83 4.03
CA THR A 296 17.32 23.01 3.99
C THR A 296 16.28 23.50 4.99
N PRO A 297 15.00 23.62 4.58
CA PRO A 297 13.94 24.06 5.49
C PRO A 297 13.42 22.95 6.42
N MET A 298 13.98 21.74 6.32
CA MET A 298 13.54 20.59 7.13
C MET A 298 14.22 20.61 8.49
N PRO A 299 13.45 20.68 9.59
CA PRO A 299 14.01 20.86 10.93
C PRO A 299 14.83 19.66 11.39
N ASP A 300 14.47 18.43 10.98
CA ASP A 300 15.15 17.18 11.37
C ASP A 300 16.36 16.83 10.49
N ASN A 301 16.88 17.78 9.72
CA ASN A 301 18.15 17.58 9.03
C ASN A 301 19.25 17.34 10.05
N TYR A 302 20.09 16.32 9.83
CA TYR A 302 21.14 15.94 10.79
C TYR A 302 22.08 17.10 11.19
N ARG A 303 22.26 18.10 10.30
CA ARG A 303 23.10 19.30 10.59
C ARG A 303 22.51 20.23 11.64
N TYR A 304 21.23 20.10 11.94
CA TYR A 304 20.51 20.91 12.94
C TYR A 304 20.26 20.14 14.25
N LEU A 305 20.69 18.88 14.30
CA LEU A 305 20.58 18.07 15.50
C LEU A 305 21.80 18.25 16.41
N PRO A 306 21.65 18.13 17.72
CA PRO A 306 22.72 18.32 18.70
C PRO A 306 23.93 17.45 18.46
N SER A 307 23.74 16.21 17.96
CA SER A 307 24.85 15.30 17.64
C SER A 307 25.83 15.84 16.58
N TYR A 308 25.37 16.79 15.75
CA TYR A 308 26.21 17.47 14.75
C TYR A 308 26.57 18.88 15.15
N ALA A 309 25.60 19.65 15.68
CA ALA A 309 25.81 21.04 16.09
C ALA A 309 26.82 21.17 17.25
N GLY A 310 26.82 20.18 18.15
CA GLY A 310 27.79 20.09 19.24
C GLY A 310 27.56 21.12 20.38
N ASP A 311 26.42 21.82 20.38
CA ASP A 311 26.14 22.86 21.35
C ASP A 311 24.92 22.51 22.23
N ARG A 312 25.00 22.99 23.48
CA ARG A 312 23.95 22.73 24.49
C ARG A 312 22.69 23.55 24.24
N GLU A 313 22.79 24.70 23.57
CA GLU A 313 21.63 25.53 23.27
C GLU A 313 20.68 24.81 22.30
N THR A 314 21.22 24.24 21.22
CA THR A 314 20.47 23.40 20.28
C THR A 314 19.82 22.19 21.01
N GLU A 315 20.55 21.53 21.91
CA GLU A 315 19.98 20.42 22.68
C GLU A 315 18.79 20.86 23.55
N LEU A 316 18.94 21.95 24.26
CA LEU A 316 17.87 22.48 25.10
C LEU A 316 16.65 22.93 24.29
N ALA A 317 16.87 23.57 23.13
CA ALA A 317 15.80 23.98 22.23
C ALA A 317 14.99 22.78 21.73
N TRP A 318 15.67 21.71 21.31
CA TRP A 318 15.02 20.47 20.88
C TRP A 318 14.25 19.81 22.04
N ARG A 319 14.85 19.69 23.22
CA ARG A 319 14.20 19.08 24.40
C ARG A 319 13.02 19.88 24.94
N SER A 320 13.01 21.19 24.73
CA SER A 320 11.86 22.05 25.06
C SER A 320 10.79 22.11 23.98
N ASN A 321 10.99 21.40 22.87
CA ASN A 321 10.13 21.46 21.68
C ASN A 321 9.96 22.90 21.14
N ASP A 322 11.05 23.69 21.14
CA ASP A 322 11.01 25.06 20.58
C ASP A 322 10.61 25.00 19.10
N PRO A 323 9.49 25.64 18.70
CA PRO A 323 8.99 25.58 17.31
C PRO A 323 10.00 26.03 16.26
N ARG A 324 10.92 26.94 16.62
CA ARG A 324 11.97 27.42 15.70
C ARG A 324 12.97 26.35 15.30
N PHE A 325 13.10 25.27 16.10
CA PHE A 325 14.02 24.16 15.87
C PHE A 325 13.31 22.87 15.44
N THR A 326 12.06 22.66 15.88
CA THR A 326 11.34 21.41 15.70
C THR A 326 10.28 21.47 14.61
N GLN A 327 10.04 22.63 14.02
CA GLN A 327 9.00 22.85 13.01
C GLN A 327 9.54 23.63 11.81
N ILE A 328 8.80 23.60 10.69
CA ILE A 328 9.08 24.44 9.54
C ILE A 328 8.64 25.89 9.87
N ASP A 329 9.57 26.82 9.87
CA ASP A 329 9.26 28.25 10.01
C ASP A 329 8.83 28.86 8.67
N TRP A 330 7.54 28.70 8.33
CA TRP A 330 6.97 29.17 7.06
C TRP A 330 7.07 30.70 6.91
N ASP A 331 6.93 31.44 8.01
CA ASP A 331 6.96 32.89 7.97
C ASP A 331 8.38 33.40 7.67
N GLU A 332 9.39 32.72 8.20
CA GLU A 332 10.79 32.98 7.88
C GLU A 332 11.14 32.65 6.41
N LEU A 333 10.63 31.51 5.88
CA LEU A 333 10.83 31.16 4.46
C LEU A 333 10.24 32.24 3.55
N ILE A 334 9.04 32.72 3.87
CA ILE A 334 8.36 33.79 3.11
C ILE A 334 9.14 35.14 3.24
N ARG A 335 9.63 35.44 4.44
CA ARG A 335 10.41 36.66 4.67
C ARG A 335 11.71 36.64 3.84
N ARG A 336 12.43 35.55 3.82
CA ARG A 336 13.65 35.36 3.01
C ARG A 336 13.39 35.52 1.52
N ASN A 337 12.34 34.95 1.01
CA ASN A 337 11.95 35.08 -0.39
C ASN A 337 11.67 36.53 -0.78
N ARG A 338 10.95 37.29 0.08
CA ARG A 338 10.67 38.71 -0.16
C ARG A 338 11.94 39.56 -0.17
N MET A 339 12.98 39.16 0.56
CA MET A 339 14.27 39.84 0.59
C MET A 339 15.18 39.48 -0.60
N ALA A 340 14.89 38.39 -1.32
CA ALA A 340 15.72 37.84 -2.41
C ALA A 340 15.49 38.53 -3.78
N GLY A 341 14.82 39.68 -3.85
CA GLY A 341 14.69 40.44 -5.09
C GLY A 341 13.82 39.78 -6.17
N GLY A 342 12.80 39.03 -5.81
CA GLY A 342 11.83 38.43 -6.73
C GLY A 342 12.11 36.95 -7.07
N HIS A 343 13.34 36.47 -7.07
CA HIS A 343 13.69 35.08 -7.28
C HIS A 343 13.43 34.28 -6.01
N ALA A 344 12.72 33.11 -6.10
CA ALA A 344 12.43 32.29 -4.94
C ALA A 344 13.66 31.48 -4.48
N VAL A 345 14.03 31.67 -3.23
CA VAL A 345 15.02 30.86 -2.50
C VAL A 345 14.37 29.57 -1.98
N TYR A 346 13.12 29.68 -1.56
CA TYR A 346 12.28 28.56 -1.15
C TYR A 346 11.01 28.51 -1.98
N ALA A 347 10.59 27.33 -2.37
CA ALA A 347 9.36 27.11 -3.10
C ALA A 347 8.67 25.83 -2.67
N LEU A 348 7.37 25.77 -2.85
CA LEU A 348 6.60 24.53 -2.70
C LEU A 348 6.24 24.02 -4.09
N GLU A 349 6.76 22.85 -4.44
CA GLU A 349 6.48 22.16 -5.70
C GLU A 349 5.45 21.04 -5.50
N ASP A 350 4.71 20.70 -6.54
CA ASP A 350 3.94 19.47 -6.64
C ASP A 350 4.68 18.49 -7.56
N ARG A 351 4.95 17.30 -7.08
CA ARG A 351 5.31 16.14 -7.90
C ARG A 351 4.01 15.49 -8.34
N ALA A 352 3.72 15.65 -9.61
CA ALA A 352 2.44 15.27 -10.19
C ALA A 352 2.57 14.04 -11.07
N GLU A 353 1.63 13.14 -10.94
CA GLU A 353 1.46 11.95 -11.77
C GLU A 353 0.06 11.95 -12.37
N ARG A 354 -0.02 12.02 -13.69
CA ARG A 354 -1.26 11.86 -14.44
C ARG A 354 -1.29 10.47 -15.04
N LEU A 355 -2.22 9.65 -14.59
CA LEU A 355 -2.38 8.29 -15.07
C LEU A 355 -3.58 8.17 -16.02
N CYS A 356 -3.46 7.23 -16.96
CA CYS A 356 -4.53 6.78 -17.84
C CYS A 356 -4.33 5.28 -18.11
N ASN A 357 -5.18 4.46 -17.52
CA ASN A 357 -5.17 3.01 -17.64
C ASN A 357 -6.43 2.55 -18.33
N LEU A 358 -6.27 1.81 -19.41
CA LEU A 358 -7.36 1.18 -20.17
C LEU A 358 -7.17 -0.33 -20.12
N SER A 359 -8.25 -1.05 -19.90
CA SER A 359 -8.26 -2.52 -19.87
C SER A 359 -9.49 -3.06 -20.59
N LEU A 360 -9.31 -4.12 -21.34
CA LEU A 360 -10.36 -4.92 -21.94
C LEU A 360 -10.14 -6.38 -21.52
N ASN A 361 -11.16 -7.00 -20.99
CA ASN A 361 -11.16 -8.40 -20.63
C ASN A 361 -12.37 -9.07 -21.29
N ALA A 362 -12.17 -10.22 -21.92
CA ALA A 362 -13.23 -11.02 -22.53
C ALA A 362 -13.03 -12.47 -22.09
N LEU A 363 -14.07 -13.08 -21.56
CA LEU A 363 -14.05 -14.40 -20.95
C LEU A 363 -15.24 -15.23 -21.42
N PHE A 364 -14.98 -16.44 -21.90
CA PHE A 364 -15.96 -17.48 -22.11
C PHE A 364 -15.93 -18.45 -20.93
N THR A 365 -17.09 -18.84 -20.44
CA THR A 365 -17.26 -19.93 -19.47
C THR A 365 -18.16 -20.98 -20.11
N THR A 366 -17.68 -22.22 -20.15
CA THR A 366 -18.39 -23.33 -20.79
C THR A 366 -18.41 -24.53 -19.84
N ASP A 367 -19.60 -25.06 -19.58
CA ASP A 367 -19.83 -26.25 -18.78
C ASP A 367 -20.21 -27.43 -19.70
N PRO A 368 -19.22 -28.09 -20.33
CA PRO A 368 -19.49 -29.22 -21.26
C PRO A 368 -20.03 -30.44 -20.53
N ASP A 369 -19.76 -30.56 -19.25
CA ASP A 369 -20.21 -31.61 -18.34
C ASP A 369 -20.48 -31.00 -16.97
N PRO A 370 -21.45 -31.47 -16.16
CA PRO A 370 -21.72 -30.96 -14.83
C PRO A 370 -20.51 -30.94 -13.85
N ARG A 371 -19.48 -31.73 -14.17
CA ARG A 371 -18.25 -31.83 -13.38
C ARG A 371 -17.11 -30.98 -13.92
N LEU A 372 -17.21 -30.43 -15.14
CA LEU A 372 -16.13 -29.73 -15.82
C LEU A 372 -16.57 -28.33 -16.23
N THR A 373 -15.94 -27.32 -15.70
CA THR A 373 -16.07 -25.92 -16.15
C THR A 373 -14.78 -25.50 -16.86
N LEU A 374 -14.88 -25.08 -18.10
CA LEU A 374 -13.80 -24.51 -18.88
C LEU A 374 -13.99 -22.98 -18.96
N ARG A 375 -12.92 -22.25 -18.69
CA ARG A 375 -12.87 -20.79 -18.83
C ARG A 375 -11.71 -20.41 -19.71
N TYR A 376 -11.96 -19.63 -20.75
CA TYR A 376 -10.92 -19.17 -21.66
C TYR A 376 -11.20 -17.75 -22.11
N GLY A 377 -10.14 -16.96 -22.28
CA GLY A 377 -10.33 -15.56 -22.59
C GLY A 377 -9.05 -14.80 -22.87
N VAL A 378 -9.24 -13.51 -23.16
CA VAL A 378 -8.16 -12.58 -23.47
C VAL A 378 -8.24 -11.36 -22.59
N ALA A 379 -7.07 -10.78 -22.27
CA ALA A 379 -6.97 -9.53 -21.57
C ALA A 379 -5.99 -8.59 -22.28
N LEU A 380 -6.41 -7.35 -22.52
CA LEU A 380 -5.60 -6.30 -23.11
C LEU A 380 -5.53 -5.13 -22.13
N ARG A 381 -4.33 -4.60 -21.88
CA ARG A 381 -4.13 -3.46 -20.98
C ARG A 381 -3.15 -2.46 -21.58
N ARG A 382 -3.44 -1.20 -21.36
CA ARG A 382 -2.54 -0.10 -21.66
C ARG A 382 -2.56 0.89 -20.50
N GLY A 383 -1.44 1.03 -19.81
CA GLY A 383 -1.22 2.04 -18.79
C GLY A 383 -0.26 3.11 -19.28
N THR A 384 -0.56 4.37 -18.99
CA THR A 384 0.35 5.49 -19.21
C THR A 384 0.34 6.36 -17.95
N THR A 385 1.51 6.57 -17.36
CA THR A 385 1.73 7.49 -16.24
C THR A 385 2.66 8.60 -16.70
N ARG A 386 2.16 9.85 -16.74
CA ARG A 386 2.97 11.04 -17.01
C ARG A 386 3.32 11.71 -15.71
N SER A 387 4.61 11.81 -15.42
CA SER A 387 5.18 12.40 -14.21
C SER A 387 5.87 13.72 -14.54
N TYR A 388 5.56 14.77 -13.76
CA TYR A 388 6.12 16.10 -13.94
C TYR A 388 6.13 16.87 -12.63
N LYS A 389 7.02 17.89 -12.52
CA LYS A 389 6.95 18.89 -11.47
C LYS A 389 6.03 20.04 -11.87
N GLN A 390 5.31 20.59 -10.90
CA GLN A 390 4.49 21.79 -11.06
C GLN A 390 4.71 22.76 -9.90
N MET A 391 4.92 24.04 -10.19
CA MET A 391 5.06 25.05 -9.17
C MET A 391 3.73 25.28 -8.45
N ARG A 392 3.72 25.01 -7.14
CA ARG A 392 2.52 25.18 -6.32
C ARG A 392 2.44 26.54 -5.64
N ASP A 393 3.55 26.98 -5.03
CA ASP A 393 3.60 28.19 -4.24
C ASP A 393 5.04 28.73 -4.21
N LEU A 394 5.22 29.98 -4.57
CA LEU A 394 6.52 30.66 -4.58
C LEU A 394 6.87 31.29 -3.24
N LEU A 395 6.05 31.09 -2.20
CA LEU A 395 6.25 31.56 -0.82
C LEU A 395 6.62 33.06 -0.77
N GLY A 396 5.88 33.90 -1.51
CA GLY A 396 6.05 35.34 -1.51
C GLY A 396 7.09 35.90 -2.50
N ALA A 397 7.74 35.02 -3.29
CA ALA A 397 8.56 35.42 -4.44
C ALA A 397 7.73 35.52 -5.72
N GLU A 398 8.33 36.00 -6.80
CA GLU A 398 7.67 36.20 -8.09
C GLU A 398 7.89 35.05 -9.05
N TYR A 399 9.09 34.46 -9.05
CA TYR A 399 9.48 33.40 -9.99
C TYR A 399 10.63 32.53 -9.46
N VAL A 400 10.88 31.41 -10.17
CA VAL A 400 12.13 30.66 -10.18
C VAL A 400 12.60 30.42 -11.60
N THR A 401 13.91 30.24 -11.81
CA THR A 401 14.46 29.81 -13.11
C THR A 401 14.45 28.28 -13.20
N ASP A 402 14.10 27.75 -14.38
CA ASP A 402 14.03 26.30 -14.64
C ASP A 402 15.43 25.72 -14.91
N ILE A 403 16.23 25.63 -13.87
CA ILE A 403 17.59 25.08 -13.90
C ILE A 403 17.72 23.93 -12.91
N ASP A 404 18.72 23.08 -13.10
CA ASP A 404 19.10 22.06 -12.12
C ASP A 404 19.90 22.71 -10.99
N ARG A 405 19.27 22.90 -9.87
CA ARG A 405 19.80 23.65 -8.72
C ARG A 405 20.85 22.88 -7.93
N PHE A 406 20.96 21.59 -8.12
CA PHE A 406 21.96 20.76 -7.44
C PHE A 406 23.35 20.87 -8.10
N LEU A 407 23.41 21.39 -9.33
CA LEU A 407 24.64 21.53 -10.09
C LEU A 407 25.25 22.94 -10.06
N VAL A 408 24.57 23.90 -9.46
CA VAL A 408 25.03 25.31 -9.45
C VAL A 408 26.40 25.48 -8.81
N ASP A 409 26.68 24.76 -7.75
CA ASP A 409 27.94 24.82 -7.00
C ASP A 409 28.94 23.73 -7.43
N ASP A 410 28.65 22.98 -8.48
CA ASP A 410 29.52 21.95 -9.00
C ASP A 410 30.42 22.51 -10.10
N ASP A 411 31.73 22.69 -9.83
CA ASP A 411 32.71 23.26 -10.75
C ASP A 411 32.78 22.53 -12.09
N THR A 412 32.40 21.25 -12.13
CA THR A 412 32.50 20.40 -13.34
C THR A 412 31.26 20.59 -14.22
N TYR A 413 30.07 20.78 -13.63
CA TYR A 413 28.78 20.73 -14.34
C TYR A 413 27.97 22.02 -14.23
N SER A 414 28.50 23.06 -13.58
CA SER A 414 27.78 24.33 -13.33
C SER A 414 27.37 25.09 -14.60
N ASN A 415 27.91 24.69 -15.76
CA ASN A 415 27.52 25.20 -17.07
C ASN A 415 26.47 24.33 -17.80
N LEU A 416 26.00 23.22 -17.20
CA LEU A 416 25.05 22.27 -17.78
C LEU A 416 23.73 22.23 -16.99
N LEU A 417 23.15 23.40 -16.75
CA LEU A 417 22.06 23.55 -15.78
C LEU A 417 20.67 23.46 -16.35
N GLN A 418 20.49 23.57 -17.68
CA GLN A 418 19.15 23.68 -18.25
C GLN A 418 18.35 22.39 -18.09
N ASN A 419 17.18 22.50 -17.50
CA ASN A 419 16.22 21.41 -17.41
C ASN A 419 15.54 21.11 -18.76
N ASP A 420 15.44 22.13 -19.64
CA ASP A 420 14.90 21.97 -20.98
C ASP A 420 15.60 22.89 -21.98
N LEU A 421 16.55 22.35 -22.76
CA LEU A 421 17.29 23.07 -23.82
C LEU A 421 16.37 23.68 -24.88
N ARG A 422 15.13 23.22 -25.01
CA ARG A 422 14.17 23.75 -25.97
C ARG A 422 13.56 25.07 -25.49
N HIS A 423 13.68 25.36 -24.20
CA HIS A 423 13.19 26.55 -23.54
C HIS A 423 14.18 26.97 -22.43
N PRO A 424 15.40 27.41 -22.81
CA PRO A 424 16.44 27.75 -21.82
C PRO A 424 16.01 28.95 -20.98
N ASP A 425 16.53 29.00 -19.75
CA ASP A 425 16.34 30.08 -18.76
C ASP A 425 14.87 30.45 -18.51
N ARG A 426 14.00 29.46 -18.67
CA ARG A 426 12.56 29.67 -18.53
C ARG A 426 12.20 30.13 -17.13
N THR A 427 11.46 31.23 -17.06
CA THR A 427 10.89 31.75 -15.83
C THR A 427 9.64 30.96 -15.46
N ILE A 428 9.63 30.38 -14.26
CA ILE A 428 8.57 29.54 -13.73
C ILE A 428 7.75 30.30 -12.71
N ARG A 429 6.45 30.34 -12.92
CA ARG A 429 5.45 30.93 -12.03
C ARG A 429 4.52 29.86 -11.48
N LYS A 430 3.67 30.25 -10.54
CA LYS A 430 2.66 29.36 -9.95
C LYS A 430 1.80 28.70 -11.03
N GLY A 431 1.76 27.37 -11.01
CA GLY A 431 1.02 26.55 -11.97
C GLY A 431 1.86 26.03 -13.14
N ASP A 432 3.04 26.56 -13.40
CA ASP A 432 3.91 26.13 -14.48
C ASP A 432 4.55 24.78 -14.17
N ARG A 433 4.80 23.99 -15.23
CA ARG A 433 5.61 22.78 -15.15
C ARG A 433 7.08 23.14 -15.31
N PHE A 434 7.93 22.43 -14.59
CA PHE A 434 9.37 22.65 -14.60
C PHE A 434 10.14 21.39 -14.16
N GLY A 435 11.44 21.47 -14.21
CA GLY A 435 12.34 20.43 -13.69
C GLY A 435 12.34 19.18 -14.55
N TYR A 436 11.27 18.41 -14.58
CA TYR A 436 11.10 17.21 -15.42
C TYR A 436 9.66 17.03 -15.92
N ASP A 437 9.52 16.42 -17.09
CA ASP A 437 8.25 15.96 -17.66
C ASP A 437 8.50 14.73 -18.53
N TYR A 438 7.94 13.56 -18.16
CA TYR A 438 8.08 12.32 -18.90
C TYR A 438 6.87 11.42 -18.71
N ALA A 439 6.70 10.43 -19.59
CA ALA A 439 5.67 9.41 -19.45
C ALA A 439 6.25 8.00 -19.56
N LEU A 440 5.80 7.10 -18.71
CA LEU A 440 6.00 5.66 -18.83
C LEU A 440 4.74 5.04 -19.42
N THR A 441 4.91 4.17 -20.41
CA THR A 441 3.81 3.45 -21.05
C THR A 441 4.06 1.95 -20.95
N VAL A 442 3.08 1.24 -20.39
CA VAL A 442 3.05 -0.22 -20.27
C VAL A 442 1.92 -0.74 -21.16
N ARG A 443 2.16 -1.78 -21.94
CA ARG A 443 1.16 -2.48 -22.72
C ARG A 443 1.28 -3.97 -22.46
N THR A 444 0.16 -4.64 -22.23
CA THR A 444 0.11 -6.09 -22.07
C THR A 444 -1.05 -6.66 -22.85
N ALA A 445 -0.83 -7.85 -23.42
CA ALA A 445 -1.84 -8.69 -23.99
C ALA A 445 -1.63 -10.10 -23.46
N SER A 446 -2.68 -10.78 -23.01
CA SER A 446 -2.59 -12.16 -22.54
C SER A 446 -3.79 -12.98 -22.98
N VAL A 447 -3.54 -14.28 -23.11
CA VAL A 447 -4.55 -15.33 -23.32
C VAL A 447 -4.51 -16.24 -22.12
N ARG A 448 -5.67 -16.62 -21.61
CA ARG A 448 -5.79 -17.51 -20.44
C ARG A 448 -6.74 -18.65 -20.72
N VAL A 449 -6.45 -19.79 -20.07
CA VAL A 449 -7.31 -20.98 -20.06
C VAL A 449 -7.33 -21.52 -18.63
N GLN A 450 -8.49 -21.94 -18.18
CA GLN A 450 -8.70 -22.60 -16.90
C GLN A 450 -9.68 -23.74 -17.06
N ALA A 451 -9.36 -24.89 -16.41
CA ALA A 451 -10.24 -26.05 -16.30
C ALA A 451 -10.46 -26.36 -14.82
N ASP A 452 -11.69 -26.27 -14.34
CA ASP A 452 -12.11 -26.64 -12.99
C ASP A 452 -12.92 -27.94 -13.10
N TYR A 453 -12.40 -29.04 -12.55
CA TYR A 453 -13.04 -30.36 -12.51
C TYR A 453 -13.45 -30.68 -11.08
N ARG A 454 -14.69 -31.13 -10.90
CA ARG A 454 -15.26 -31.46 -9.60
C ARG A 454 -16.00 -32.82 -9.68
N ALA A 455 -15.53 -33.78 -8.89
CA ALA A 455 -16.20 -35.06 -8.62
C ALA A 455 -16.57 -35.10 -7.13
N ASP A 456 -17.25 -36.17 -6.70
CA ASP A 456 -17.79 -36.30 -5.33
C ASP A 456 -16.75 -36.02 -4.21
N ARG A 457 -15.52 -36.52 -4.40
CA ARG A 457 -14.42 -36.36 -3.42
C ARG A 457 -13.18 -35.72 -3.96
N PHE A 458 -13.12 -35.44 -5.25
CA PHE A 458 -11.96 -34.92 -5.93
C PHE A 458 -12.26 -33.61 -6.62
N ARG A 459 -11.36 -32.65 -6.46
CA ARG A 459 -11.36 -31.38 -7.20
C ARG A 459 -10.00 -31.17 -7.85
N ALA A 460 -9.97 -30.68 -9.07
CA ALA A 460 -8.76 -30.22 -9.73
C ALA A 460 -9.02 -28.88 -10.44
N ASP A 461 -8.08 -27.95 -10.34
CA ASP A 461 -8.05 -26.71 -11.12
C ASP A 461 -6.71 -26.61 -11.84
N LEU A 462 -6.78 -26.43 -13.14
CA LEU A 462 -5.63 -26.21 -14.01
C LEU A 462 -5.80 -24.84 -14.66
N SER A 463 -4.84 -23.94 -14.51
CA SER A 463 -4.89 -22.64 -15.15
C SER A 463 -3.56 -22.27 -15.80
N ALA A 464 -3.63 -21.69 -16.99
CA ALA A 464 -2.49 -21.19 -17.74
C ALA A 464 -2.80 -19.78 -18.30
N GLU A 465 -1.83 -18.90 -18.24
CA GLU A 465 -1.84 -17.60 -18.91
C GLU A 465 -0.51 -17.39 -19.64
N LEU A 466 -0.60 -16.94 -20.88
CA LEU A 466 0.54 -16.56 -21.71
C LEU A 466 0.32 -15.13 -22.21
N GLY A 467 1.37 -14.33 -22.16
CA GLY A 467 1.25 -12.92 -22.50
C GLY A 467 2.43 -12.36 -23.25
N SER A 468 2.23 -11.15 -23.72
CA SER A 468 3.24 -10.26 -24.28
C SER A 468 3.15 -8.92 -23.57
N GLY A 469 4.28 -8.35 -23.22
CA GLY A 469 4.38 -7.07 -22.55
C GLY A 469 5.40 -6.16 -23.19
N ALA A 470 5.16 -4.84 -23.15
CA ALA A 470 6.08 -3.85 -23.65
C ALA A 470 6.09 -2.61 -22.76
N VAL A 471 7.28 -2.10 -22.45
CA VAL A 471 7.49 -0.89 -21.64
C VAL A 471 8.34 0.11 -22.41
N SER A 472 7.98 1.38 -22.35
CA SER A 472 8.75 2.48 -22.92
C SER A 472 8.58 3.76 -22.11
N ARG A 473 9.62 4.60 -22.12
CA ARG A 473 9.60 5.98 -21.62
C ARG A 473 9.48 6.98 -22.76
N ARG A 474 8.86 8.12 -22.50
CA ARG A 474 8.89 9.29 -23.39
C ARG A 474 9.23 10.53 -22.55
N GLY A 475 10.39 11.16 -22.81
CA GLY A 475 10.77 12.44 -22.25
C GLY A 475 10.17 13.60 -23.06
N TYR A 476 9.68 14.63 -22.37
CA TYR A 476 9.14 15.86 -22.98
C TYR A 476 10.07 17.05 -22.80
N TYR A 477 11.10 16.93 -21.95
CA TYR A 477 12.16 17.91 -21.73
C TYR A 477 13.48 17.35 -22.25
N GLU A 478 14.27 18.23 -22.89
CA GLU A 478 15.62 17.93 -23.35
C GLU A 478 16.62 18.47 -22.33
N LYS A 479 17.11 17.58 -21.49
CA LYS A 479 18.06 17.93 -20.43
C LYS A 479 19.43 18.30 -21.01
N GLU A 480 20.05 19.37 -20.50
CA GLU A 480 21.41 19.76 -20.92
C GLU A 480 22.46 18.71 -20.56
N LEU A 481 22.32 18.06 -19.40
CA LEU A 481 23.16 16.93 -19.01
C LEU A 481 23.02 15.70 -19.93
N PHE A 482 21.86 15.53 -20.56
CA PHE A 482 21.53 14.37 -21.40
C PHE A 482 20.84 14.83 -22.68
N PRO A 483 21.59 15.50 -23.61
CA PRO A 483 20.99 16.16 -24.77
C PRO A 483 20.42 15.17 -25.78
N GLY A 484 19.51 15.66 -26.60
CA GLY A 484 18.89 14.92 -27.70
C GLY A 484 18.13 13.68 -27.21
N ALA A 485 18.32 12.57 -27.90
CA ALA A 485 17.62 11.30 -27.63
C ALA A 485 17.98 10.66 -26.26
N GLN A 486 19.00 11.16 -25.56
CA GLN A 486 19.34 10.65 -24.23
C GLN A 486 18.26 11.00 -23.19
N SER A 487 17.56 12.13 -23.33
CA SER A 487 16.49 12.53 -22.41
C SER A 487 15.18 12.82 -23.11
N TYR A 488 15.19 13.39 -24.33
CA TYR A 488 14.02 13.79 -25.10
C TYR A 488 13.52 12.66 -26.01
N GLY A 489 12.19 12.63 -26.24
CA GLY A 489 11.59 11.66 -27.12
C GLY A 489 11.41 10.28 -26.48
N ARG A 490 11.32 9.26 -27.31
CA ARG A 490 10.99 7.88 -26.89
C ARG A 490 12.25 7.05 -26.66
N SER A 491 12.31 6.37 -25.50
CA SER A 491 13.35 5.36 -25.22
C SER A 491 13.19 4.12 -26.13
N ARG A 492 14.18 3.22 -26.07
CA ARG A 492 13.98 1.86 -26.59
C ARG A 492 12.72 1.24 -25.95
N VAL A 493 12.03 0.37 -26.70
CA VAL A 493 10.93 -0.42 -26.17
C VAL A 493 11.50 -1.73 -25.64
N MET A 494 11.19 -2.04 -24.38
CA MET A 494 11.57 -3.31 -23.77
C MET A 494 10.41 -4.28 -23.87
N HIS A 495 10.65 -5.48 -24.35
CA HIS A 495 9.65 -6.51 -24.55
C HIS A 495 9.85 -7.66 -23.54
N PHE A 496 8.74 -8.20 -23.05
CA PHE A 496 8.71 -9.30 -22.10
C PHE A 496 7.64 -10.31 -22.50
N THR A 497 7.84 -11.57 -22.10
CA THR A 497 6.87 -12.64 -22.31
C THR A 497 6.45 -13.18 -20.94
N PRO A 498 5.49 -12.52 -20.25
CA PRO A 498 4.96 -13.03 -19.00
C PRO A 498 4.17 -14.32 -19.24
N TYR A 499 4.27 -15.24 -18.29
CA TYR A 499 3.51 -16.47 -18.29
C TYR A 499 3.11 -16.86 -16.87
N ALA A 500 2.13 -17.73 -16.76
CA ALA A 500 1.73 -18.25 -15.48
C ALA A 500 1.02 -19.62 -15.63
N PHE A 501 1.38 -20.55 -14.76
CA PHE A 501 0.80 -21.89 -14.68
C PHE A 501 0.44 -22.21 -13.24
N ARG A 502 -0.75 -22.74 -13.01
CA ARG A 502 -1.18 -23.20 -11.69
C ARG A 502 -1.90 -24.53 -11.82
N VAL A 503 -1.59 -25.41 -10.87
CA VAL A 503 -2.25 -26.70 -10.68
C VAL A 503 -2.73 -26.75 -9.24
N LEU A 504 -3.97 -27.13 -9.02
CA LEU A 504 -4.54 -27.38 -7.72
C LEU A 504 -5.26 -28.72 -7.75
N ALA A 505 -5.07 -29.54 -6.73
CA ALA A 505 -5.77 -30.78 -6.52
C ALA A 505 -6.24 -30.88 -5.07
N GLY A 506 -7.49 -31.24 -4.87
CA GLY A 506 -8.11 -31.42 -3.56
C GLY A 506 -8.79 -32.78 -3.42
N TRP A 507 -8.70 -33.35 -2.24
CA TRP A 507 -9.34 -34.64 -1.89
C TRP A 507 -10.11 -34.52 -0.59
N ALA A 508 -11.39 -34.86 -0.62
CA ALA A 508 -12.26 -34.95 0.56
C ALA A 508 -12.25 -36.36 1.14
N PHE A 509 -11.60 -36.56 2.27
CA PHE A 509 -11.62 -37.85 3.00
C PHE A 509 -13.01 -38.13 3.56
N THR A 510 -13.64 -37.07 4.08
CA THR A 510 -15.03 -37.05 4.52
C THR A 510 -15.66 -35.69 4.10
N PRO A 511 -16.99 -35.52 4.19
CA PRO A 511 -17.62 -34.21 3.90
C PRO A 511 -17.11 -33.03 4.77
N ARG A 512 -16.39 -33.37 5.85
CA ARG A 512 -15.87 -32.39 6.82
C ARG A 512 -14.34 -32.23 6.82
N CYS A 513 -13.64 -33.12 6.14
CA CYS A 513 -12.18 -33.17 6.18
C CYS A 513 -11.64 -33.30 4.76
N TYR A 514 -10.86 -32.31 4.34
CA TYR A 514 -10.21 -32.32 3.04
C TYR A 514 -8.77 -31.83 3.07
N LEU A 515 -8.01 -32.28 2.09
CA LEU A 515 -6.65 -31.90 1.81
C LEU A 515 -6.60 -31.27 0.42
N GLU A 516 -5.85 -30.18 0.29
CA GLU A 516 -5.64 -29.48 -0.98
C GLU A 516 -4.15 -29.20 -1.18
N ALA A 517 -3.64 -29.50 -2.36
CA ALA A 517 -2.28 -29.20 -2.76
C ALA A 517 -2.31 -28.30 -3.99
N ALA A 518 -1.47 -27.27 -4.03
CA ALA A 518 -1.37 -26.36 -5.15
C ALA A 518 0.08 -26.03 -5.50
N LEU A 519 0.34 -25.89 -6.79
CA LEU A 519 1.63 -25.47 -7.35
C LEU A 519 1.41 -24.27 -8.30
N LEU A 520 2.37 -23.34 -8.28
CA LEU A 520 2.40 -22.16 -9.16
C LEU A 520 3.79 -21.98 -9.75
N ALA A 521 3.85 -21.63 -11.02
CA ALA A 521 5.03 -21.08 -11.67
C ALA A 521 4.61 -19.88 -12.51
N ASP A 522 5.15 -18.69 -12.23
CA ASP A 522 4.88 -17.49 -13.01
C ASP A 522 6.16 -16.70 -13.35
N ALA A 523 6.05 -15.89 -14.40
CA ALA A 523 7.03 -14.87 -14.73
C ALA A 523 6.30 -13.56 -15.04
N ARG A 524 6.67 -12.50 -14.34
CA ARG A 524 6.04 -11.18 -14.45
C ARG A 524 7.03 -10.11 -14.90
N MET A 525 6.53 -9.11 -15.59
CA MET A 525 7.34 -7.95 -15.92
C MET A 525 7.76 -7.20 -14.65
N PRO A 526 9.00 -6.69 -14.58
CA PRO A 526 9.39 -5.72 -13.56
C PRO A 526 8.49 -4.48 -13.61
N ALA A 527 8.43 -3.74 -12.52
CA ALA A 527 7.74 -2.46 -12.53
C ALA A 527 8.38 -1.49 -13.53
N ALA A 528 7.56 -0.69 -14.20
CA ALA A 528 8.05 0.15 -15.29
C ALA A 528 9.10 1.17 -14.83
N GLU A 529 8.96 1.67 -13.59
CA GLU A 529 9.92 2.57 -12.95
C GLU A 529 11.27 1.91 -12.69
N ASP A 530 11.29 0.63 -12.33
CA ASP A 530 12.51 -0.14 -12.02
C ASP A 530 13.28 -0.59 -13.28
N LEU A 531 12.78 -0.29 -14.46
CA LEU A 531 13.44 -0.58 -15.74
C LEU A 531 14.35 0.55 -16.24
N PHE A 532 14.39 1.67 -15.53
CA PHE A 532 15.23 2.82 -15.83
C PHE A 532 16.03 3.20 -14.59
N TYR A 533 17.30 3.53 -14.78
CA TYR A 533 18.11 4.02 -13.66
C TYR A 533 17.50 5.28 -13.04
N GLN A 534 17.19 6.27 -13.88
CA GLN A 534 16.55 7.50 -13.45
C GLN A 534 15.62 8.08 -14.52
N PRO A 535 14.36 7.66 -14.51
CA PRO A 535 13.39 8.12 -15.53
C PRO A 535 13.07 9.62 -15.46
N LEU A 536 13.40 10.30 -14.36
CA LEU A 536 13.23 11.74 -14.20
C LEU A 536 14.12 12.52 -15.17
N TYR A 537 15.35 12.04 -15.43
CA TYR A 537 16.36 12.77 -16.16
C TYR A 537 16.65 12.22 -17.55
N ASN A 538 16.68 10.90 -17.72
CA ASN A 538 17.15 10.32 -18.98
C ASN A 538 16.41 9.03 -19.40
N ASN A 539 16.75 8.57 -20.63
CA ASN A 539 16.20 7.39 -21.25
C ASN A 539 17.00 6.11 -20.97
N ARG A 540 18.04 6.17 -20.09
CA ARG A 540 18.90 5.01 -19.81
C ARG A 540 18.12 3.94 -19.09
N THR A 541 18.03 2.78 -19.71
CA THR A 541 17.42 1.59 -19.13
C THR A 541 18.46 0.81 -18.33
N ILE A 542 18.00 0.01 -17.36
CA ILE A 542 18.85 -1.00 -16.72
C ILE A 542 19.39 -1.97 -17.78
N ASP A 543 20.51 -2.59 -17.46
CA ASP A 543 21.15 -3.57 -18.35
C ASP A 543 20.43 -4.91 -18.22
N ASP A 544 20.12 -5.55 -19.37
CA ASP A 544 19.54 -6.88 -19.48
C ASP A 544 18.34 -7.16 -18.55
N PRO A 545 17.24 -6.36 -18.63
CA PRO A 545 16.08 -6.56 -17.77
C PRO A 545 15.41 -7.90 -18.08
N VAL A 546 15.19 -8.70 -17.05
CA VAL A 546 14.51 -10.00 -17.12
C VAL A 546 13.22 -9.99 -16.32
N PRO A 547 12.23 -10.84 -16.68
CA PRO A 547 11.03 -11.01 -15.87
C PRO A 547 11.35 -11.58 -14.48
N GLU A 548 10.64 -11.11 -13.46
CA GLU A 548 10.64 -11.70 -12.13
C GLU A 548 9.91 -13.05 -12.18
N ARG A 549 10.54 -14.11 -11.71
CA ARG A 549 10.00 -15.49 -11.70
C ARG A 549 9.60 -15.91 -10.30
N THR A 550 8.40 -16.47 -10.16
CA THR A 550 7.89 -17.01 -8.90
C THR A 550 7.56 -18.48 -9.07
N SER A 551 8.04 -19.31 -8.15
CA SER A 551 7.62 -20.69 -7.96
C SER A 551 7.04 -20.85 -6.57
N ALA A 552 5.86 -21.42 -6.44
CA ALA A 552 5.21 -21.57 -5.16
C ALA A 552 4.51 -22.94 -5.02
N ALA A 553 4.45 -23.42 -3.79
CA ALA A 553 3.75 -24.64 -3.42
C ALA A 553 2.98 -24.43 -2.11
N GLU A 554 1.79 -24.99 -2.04
CA GLU A 554 0.94 -25.02 -0.84
C GLU A 554 0.38 -26.40 -0.59
N LEU A 555 0.24 -26.75 0.69
CA LEU A 555 -0.47 -27.93 1.17
C LEU A 555 -1.40 -27.50 2.30
N GLY A 556 -2.69 -27.49 2.05
CA GLY A 556 -3.73 -27.08 2.98
C GLY A 556 -4.54 -28.27 3.48
N TRP A 557 -4.71 -28.37 4.78
CA TRP A 557 -5.63 -29.31 5.41
C TRP A 557 -6.71 -28.56 6.17
N ARG A 558 -7.97 -28.99 6.02
CA ARG A 558 -9.11 -28.35 6.68
C ARG A 558 -10.05 -29.38 7.28
N LEU A 559 -10.52 -29.10 8.50
CA LEU A 559 -11.55 -29.81 9.21
C LEU A 559 -12.68 -28.84 9.54
N THR A 560 -13.90 -29.09 9.06
CA THR A 560 -15.09 -28.26 9.31
C THR A 560 -16.06 -29.03 10.18
N GLY A 561 -16.39 -28.54 11.34
CA GLY A 561 -17.29 -29.18 12.30
C GLY A 561 -18.24 -28.21 13.00
N PRO A 562 -19.26 -28.72 13.70
CA PRO A 562 -20.21 -27.87 14.37
C PRO A 562 -19.63 -27.09 15.56
N VAL A 563 -18.55 -27.60 16.17
CA VAL A 563 -17.87 -27.00 17.32
C VAL A 563 -16.52 -26.43 16.95
N LEU A 564 -15.81 -27.07 16.02
CA LEU A 564 -14.44 -26.76 15.65
C LEU A 564 -14.31 -26.69 14.14
N ASP A 565 -13.90 -25.52 13.63
CA ASP A 565 -13.31 -25.36 12.30
C ASP A 565 -11.81 -25.18 12.47
N LEU A 566 -11.01 -25.97 11.75
CA LEU A 566 -9.55 -25.93 11.82
C LEU A 566 -8.97 -25.94 10.42
N GLN A 567 -8.00 -25.05 10.19
CA GLN A 567 -7.22 -24.99 8.95
C GLN A 567 -5.73 -24.96 9.27
N VAL A 568 -4.96 -25.77 8.56
CA VAL A 568 -3.48 -25.74 8.59
C VAL A 568 -2.99 -25.69 7.16
N THR A 569 -2.12 -24.74 6.86
CA THR A 569 -1.56 -24.55 5.51
C THR A 569 -0.04 -24.43 5.61
N ALA A 570 0.67 -25.34 4.99
CA ALA A 570 2.11 -25.22 4.75
C ALA A 570 2.33 -24.55 3.39
N PHE A 571 3.29 -23.66 3.29
CA PHE A 571 3.58 -22.90 2.06
C PHE A 571 5.08 -22.73 1.84
N ALA A 572 5.45 -22.61 0.57
CA ALA A 572 6.78 -22.19 0.13
C ALA A 572 6.62 -21.35 -1.14
N VAL A 573 7.25 -20.18 -1.16
CA VAL A 573 7.27 -19.25 -2.29
C VAL A 573 8.70 -18.81 -2.52
N LEU A 574 9.23 -19.05 -3.70
CA LEU A 574 10.54 -18.62 -4.16
C LEU A 574 10.36 -17.63 -5.31
N THR A 575 10.76 -16.39 -5.10
CA THR A 575 10.80 -15.35 -6.15
C THR A 575 12.27 -15.08 -6.53
N LEU A 576 12.55 -15.06 -7.80
CA LEU A 576 13.89 -14.86 -8.38
C LEU A 576 13.87 -13.73 -9.41
N ASP A 577 15.03 -13.16 -9.68
CA ASP A 577 15.24 -12.14 -10.70
C ASP A 577 14.46 -10.82 -10.47
N GLY A 578 14.14 -10.54 -9.22
CA GLY A 578 13.58 -9.24 -8.85
C GLY A 578 14.54 -8.09 -9.20
N THR A 579 13.96 -6.95 -9.57
CA THR A 579 14.67 -5.73 -9.92
C THR A 579 14.10 -4.57 -9.15
N GLU A 580 14.97 -3.74 -8.56
CA GLU A 580 14.63 -2.50 -7.86
C GLU A 580 15.61 -1.40 -8.24
N THR A 581 15.14 -0.18 -8.38
CA THR A 581 15.97 1.01 -8.56
C THR A 581 15.78 1.99 -7.41
N ARG A 582 16.84 2.67 -7.00
CA ARG A 582 16.83 3.64 -5.91
C ARG A 582 17.81 4.77 -6.17
N ARG A 583 17.45 5.97 -5.76
CA ARG A 583 18.32 7.14 -5.77
C ARG A 583 18.82 7.46 -4.36
N TYR A 584 20.09 7.80 -4.23
CA TYR A 584 20.70 8.20 -2.96
C TYR A 584 21.89 9.13 -3.18
N TYR A 585 22.31 9.84 -2.13
CA TYR A 585 23.56 10.57 -2.12
C TYR A 585 24.69 9.65 -1.65
N ASP A 586 25.71 9.48 -2.49
CA ASP A 586 26.87 8.68 -2.17
C ASP A 586 27.92 9.52 -1.47
N ASP A 587 28.09 9.32 -0.17
CA ASP A 587 29.04 10.10 0.63
C ASP A 587 30.50 9.78 0.29
N MET A 588 30.77 8.63 -0.33
CA MET A 588 32.12 8.23 -0.75
C MET A 588 32.51 8.88 -2.08
N ALA A 589 31.60 8.93 -3.04
CA ALA A 589 31.79 9.59 -4.32
C ALA A 589 31.44 11.10 -4.25
N SER A 590 30.79 11.55 -3.18
CA SER A 590 30.31 12.93 -2.98
C SER A 590 29.36 13.41 -4.10
N VAL A 591 28.55 12.50 -4.66
CA VAL A 591 27.62 12.76 -5.76
C VAL A 591 26.31 12.02 -5.55
N TYR A 592 25.21 12.51 -6.13
CA TYR A 592 23.97 11.73 -6.22
C TYR A 592 24.17 10.56 -7.18
N CYS A 593 23.65 9.41 -6.78
CA CYS A 593 23.78 8.18 -7.54
C CYS A 593 22.42 7.52 -7.72
N ASP A 594 22.27 6.84 -8.85
CA ASP A 594 21.16 5.95 -9.16
C ASP A 594 21.66 4.50 -9.10
N MET A 595 21.02 3.71 -8.24
CA MET A 595 21.38 2.33 -7.98
C MET A 595 20.31 1.40 -8.57
N ALA A 596 20.74 0.45 -9.37
CA ALA A 596 19.92 -0.69 -9.78
C ALA A 596 20.38 -1.95 -9.04
N VAL A 597 19.44 -2.65 -8.43
CA VAL A 597 19.65 -3.96 -7.79
C VAL A 597 18.92 -4.99 -8.62
N THR A 598 19.65 -5.90 -9.22
CA THR A 598 19.12 -6.93 -10.12
C THR A 598 19.40 -8.33 -9.58
N GLY A 599 18.57 -9.29 -10.01
CA GLY A 599 18.75 -10.67 -9.58
C GLY A 599 18.36 -10.90 -8.12
N ILE A 600 17.46 -10.08 -7.56
CA ILE A 600 16.96 -10.26 -6.20
C ILE A 600 16.23 -11.59 -6.11
N GLY A 601 16.62 -12.44 -5.15
CA GLY A 601 15.94 -13.68 -4.82
C GLY A 601 15.37 -13.62 -3.41
N ARG A 602 14.10 -14.00 -3.24
CA ARG A 602 13.41 -14.08 -1.93
C ARG A 602 12.79 -15.44 -1.74
N LEU A 603 12.98 -16.04 -0.57
CA LEU A 603 12.36 -17.29 -0.15
C LEU A 603 11.44 -17.01 1.05
N SER A 604 10.20 -17.43 0.92
CA SER A 604 9.21 -17.39 2.00
C SER A 604 8.65 -18.80 2.20
N CYS A 605 8.87 -19.41 3.35
CA CYS A 605 8.31 -20.72 3.67
C CYS A 605 7.84 -20.77 5.13
N GLY A 606 6.81 -21.56 5.39
CA GLY A 606 6.27 -21.64 6.74
C GLY A 606 4.96 -22.42 6.82
N VAL A 607 4.35 -22.32 7.99
CA VAL A 607 3.06 -22.93 8.30
C VAL A 607 2.15 -21.88 8.92
N GLU A 608 0.90 -21.85 8.48
CA GLU A 608 -0.20 -21.08 9.05
C GLU A 608 -1.24 -22.05 9.61
N ALA A 609 -1.74 -21.77 10.79
CA ALA A 609 -2.82 -22.53 11.42
C ALA A 609 -3.87 -21.59 11.97
N ALA A 610 -5.14 -21.94 11.84
CA ALA A 610 -6.23 -21.20 12.44
C ALA A 610 -7.37 -22.12 12.88
N ALA A 611 -8.04 -21.75 13.97
CA ALA A 611 -9.16 -22.48 14.52
C ALA A 611 -10.28 -21.53 14.94
N ASP A 612 -11.51 -21.92 14.63
CA ASP A 612 -12.74 -21.35 15.19
C ASP A 612 -13.38 -22.38 16.13
N ILE A 613 -13.55 -22.04 17.40
CA ILE A 613 -14.08 -22.89 18.45
C ILE A 613 -15.35 -22.28 18.99
N ARG A 614 -16.49 -22.95 18.81
CA ARG A 614 -17.76 -22.55 19.38
C ARG A 614 -17.87 -23.12 20.80
N LEU A 615 -17.43 -22.33 21.78
CA LEU A 615 -17.46 -22.74 23.20
C LEU A 615 -18.89 -22.91 23.70
N SER A 616 -19.80 -22.08 23.22
CA SER A 616 -21.25 -22.16 23.46
C SER A 616 -21.99 -21.34 22.39
N TYR A 617 -23.33 -21.27 22.46
CA TYR A 617 -24.11 -20.41 21.58
C TYR A 617 -23.81 -18.90 21.75
N ARG A 618 -23.18 -18.49 22.87
CA ARG A 618 -22.79 -17.11 23.18
C ARG A 618 -21.31 -16.82 23.05
N TRP A 619 -20.46 -17.83 23.12
CA TRP A 619 -19.02 -17.65 23.16
C TRP A 619 -18.34 -18.31 22.00
N ARG A 620 -17.50 -17.56 21.30
CA ARG A 620 -16.61 -18.05 20.25
C ARG A 620 -15.17 -17.68 20.59
N LEU A 621 -14.28 -18.63 20.43
CA LEU A 621 -12.83 -18.44 20.51
C LEU A 621 -12.24 -18.68 19.11
N SER A 622 -11.56 -17.65 18.58
CA SER A 622 -10.85 -17.75 17.31
C SER A 622 -9.35 -17.65 17.57
N LEU A 623 -8.58 -18.55 17.01
CA LEU A 623 -7.14 -18.64 17.17
C LEU A 623 -6.49 -18.65 15.80
N ALA A 624 -5.35 -17.96 15.65
CA ALA A 624 -4.51 -18.04 14.47
C ALA A 624 -3.04 -17.94 14.86
N ALA A 625 -2.18 -18.70 14.22
CA ALA A 625 -0.74 -18.63 14.41
C ALA A 625 -0.02 -18.92 13.09
N SER A 626 1.12 -18.27 12.88
CA SER A 626 2.03 -18.65 11.81
C SER A 626 3.47 -18.65 12.29
N ALA A 627 4.24 -19.58 11.75
CA ALA A 627 5.67 -19.63 11.90
C ALA A 627 6.29 -19.81 10.52
N GLY A 628 7.16 -18.90 10.15
CA GLY A 628 7.77 -18.88 8.84
C GLY A 628 9.22 -18.44 8.87
N ARG A 629 9.85 -18.54 7.71
CA ARG A 629 11.16 -17.98 7.46
C ARG A 629 11.13 -17.23 6.13
N TYR A 630 11.43 -15.93 6.18
CA TYR A 630 11.35 -15.01 5.06
C TYR A 630 12.73 -14.37 4.88
N LYS A 631 13.44 -14.74 3.82
CA LYS A 631 14.84 -14.35 3.65
C LYS A 631 15.20 -14.09 2.19
N TYR A 632 16.29 -13.39 1.99
CA TYR A 632 16.96 -13.31 0.69
C TYR A 632 17.55 -14.67 0.36
N ALA A 633 17.21 -15.21 -0.82
CA ALA A 633 17.59 -16.56 -1.23
C ALA A 633 18.97 -16.59 -1.88
N ARG A 634 19.47 -15.44 -2.39
CA ARG A 634 20.74 -15.30 -3.07
C ARG A 634 21.28 -13.88 -2.96
N ASP A 635 22.52 -13.71 -3.35
CA ASP A 635 23.20 -12.42 -3.43
C ASP A 635 22.78 -11.69 -4.72
N PRO A 636 22.15 -10.51 -4.64
CA PRO A 636 21.83 -9.71 -5.81
C PRO A 636 23.05 -8.95 -6.34
N VAL A 637 22.92 -8.45 -7.56
CA VAL A 637 23.93 -7.61 -8.21
C VAL A 637 23.50 -6.14 -8.12
N VAL A 638 24.41 -5.30 -7.66
CA VAL A 638 24.24 -3.85 -7.52
C VAL A 638 25.04 -3.14 -8.60
N THR A 639 24.41 -2.24 -9.31
CA THR A 639 25.06 -1.31 -10.25
C THR A 639 24.74 0.10 -9.81
N VAL A 640 25.78 0.92 -9.60
CA VAL A 640 25.64 2.32 -9.18
C VAL A 640 26.23 3.22 -10.26
N ILE A 641 25.46 4.19 -10.69
CA ILE A 641 25.87 5.20 -11.66
C ILE A 641 25.70 6.59 -11.10
N SER A 642 26.55 7.52 -11.53
CA SER A 642 26.39 8.94 -11.25
C SER A 642 25.16 9.48 -11.98
N ASP A 643 24.39 10.33 -11.31
CA ASP A 643 23.22 10.96 -11.90
C ASP A 643 23.56 12.13 -12.84
N VAL A 644 24.82 12.56 -12.86
CA VAL A 644 25.30 13.72 -13.64
C VAL A 644 25.67 13.33 -15.06
N ASP A 645 26.37 12.20 -15.23
CA ASP A 645 26.93 11.80 -16.52
C ASP A 645 26.67 10.33 -16.87
N ASN A 646 25.95 9.60 -16.01
CA ASN A 646 25.78 8.15 -16.08
C ASN A 646 27.11 7.36 -16.03
N SER A 647 28.18 7.95 -15.52
CA SER A 647 29.43 7.21 -15.31
C SER A 647 29.25 6.13 -14.24
N ALA A 648 30.03 5.07 -14.36
CA ALA A 648 29.98 4.00 -13.38
C ALA A 648 30.67 4.44 -12.08
N VAL A 649 29.94 4.41 -10.97
CA VAL A 649 30.50 4.54 -9.61
C VAL A 649 30.82 3.14 -9.06
N ASP A 650 29.97 2.17 -9.35
CA ASP A 650 30.20 0.75 -9.06
C ASP A 650 29.44 -0.11 -10.08
N MET A 651 30.14 -1.02 -10.73
CA MET A 651 29.57 -1.83 -11.80
C MET A 651 29.45 -3.28 -11.38
N ARG A 652 28.19 -3.76 -11.29
CA ARG A 652 27.87 -5.16 -11.05
C ARG A 652 28.52 -5.75 -9.79
N ALA A 653 28.58 -4.95 -8.72
CA ALA A 653 29.07 -5.42 -7.43
C ALA A 653 28.10 -6.45 -6.85
N VAL A 654 28.63 -7.54 -6.32
CA VAL A 654 27.81 -8.54 -5.62
C VAL A 654 27.49 -8.03 -4.21
N SER A 655 26.23 -8.01 -3.86
CA SER A 655 25.79 -7.67 -2.50
C SER A 655 25.51 -8.94 -1.69
N ARG A 656 26.24 -9.13 -0.61
CA ARG A 656 26.15 -10.31 0.28
C ARG A 656 24.86 -10.28 1.11
N MET A 657 23.72 -10.35 0.44
CA MET A 657 22.40 -10.36 1.08
C MET A 657 21.85 -11.76 1.30
N GLY A 658 22.40 -12.78 0.64
CA GLY A 658 21.95 -14.17 0.78
C GLY A 658 21.93 -14.60 2.24
N GLY A 659 20.75 -15.05 2.70
CA GLY A 659 20.53 -15.42 4.08
C GLY A 659 20.04 -14.31 5.02
N CYS A 660 20.14 -13.01 4.64
CA CYS A 660 19.48 -11.92 5.38
C CYS A 660 17.97 -12.12 5.41
N GLU A 661 17.34 -11.76 6.51
CA GLU A 661 15.89 -11.83 6.65
C GLU A 661 15.22 -10.63 5.95
N THR A 662 14.04 -10.82 5.35
CA THR A 662 13.30 -9.72 4.75
C THR A 662 12.66 -8.85 5.83
N GLY A 663 12.71 -7.54 5.67
CA GLY A 663 12.10 -6.60 6.60
C GLY A 663 10.57 -6.46 6.44
N GLY A 664 9.94 -5.94 7.48
CA GLY A 664 8.52 -5.59 7.47
C GLY A 664 7.54 -6.76 7.53
N ALA A 665 8.03 -7.98 7.74
CA ALA A 665 7.21 -9.17 7.97
C ALA A 665 7.67 -9.88 9.24
N PRO A 666 6.81 -10.06 10.25
CA PRO A 666 7.13 -10.90 11.38
C PRO A 666 7.17 -12.37 10.95
N GLN A 667 8.18 -13.09 11.40
CA GLN A 667 8.33 -14.51 11.08
C GLN A 667 7.54 -15.43 12.02
N LEU A 668 7.09 -14.87 13.14
CA LEU A 668 6.21 -15.52 14.09
C LEU A 668 5.04 -14.58 14.38
N THR A 669 3.81 -15.07 14.17
CA THR A 669 2.60 -14.33 14.51
C THR A 669 1.64 -15.22 15.28
N ALA A 670 0.90 -14.64 16.20
CA ALA A 670 -0.22 -15.30 16.87
C ALA A 670 -1.34 -14.28 17.09
N ALA A 671 -2.57 -14.72 16.99
CA ALA A 671 -3.76 -13.96 17.31
C ALA A 671 -4.77 -14.83 18.04
N ALA A 672 -5.42 -14.26 19.04
CA ALA A 672 -6.52 -14.89 19.76
C ALA A 672 -7.64 -13.86 19.90
N GLU A 673 -8.87 -14.23 19.56
CA GLU A 673 -10.07 -13.41 19.76
C GLU A 673 -11.09 -14.19 20.57
N LEU A 674 -11.56 -13.63 21.65
CA LEU A 674 -12.71 -14.11 22.40
C LEU A 674 -13.90 -13.20 22.14
N ALA A 675 -14.95 -13.73 21.52
CA ALA A 675 -16.17 -13.01 21.20
C ALA A 675 -17.31 -13.51 22.08
N TRP A 676 -18.07 -12.57 22.64
CA TRP A 676 -19.30 -12.82 23.37
C TRP A 676 -20.51 -12.18 22.67
N PHE A 677 -21.58 -12.94 22.56
CA PHE A 677 -22.83 -12.55 21.95
C PHE A 677 -23.94 -12.62 23.00
N GLY A 678 -24.34 -11.46 23.46
CA GLY A 678 -25.39 -11.31 24.46
C GLY A 678 -26.80 -11.35 23.88
N THR A 679 -27.78 -11.33 24.74
CA THR A 679 -29.18 -11.13 24.37
C THR A 679 -29.44 -9.70 23.91
N LYS A 680 -30.51 -9.47 23.14
CA LYS A 680 -30.96 -8.15 22.67
C LYS A 680 -29.94 -7.41 21.82
N GLY A 681 -29.09 -8.14 21.06
CA GLY A 681 -28.14 -7.56 20.10
C GLY A 681 -26.91 -6.90 20.73
N TRP A 682 -26.56 -7.17 21.98
CA TRP A 682 -25.27 -6.79 22.56
C TRP A 682 -24.18 -7.78 22.21
N GLY A 683 -22.98 -7.28 22.05
CA GLY A 683 -21.81 -8.14 21.98
C GLY A 683 -20.52 -7.39 22.27
N CYS A 684 -19.50 -8.16 22.58
CA CYS A 684 -18.15 -7.66 22.73
C CYS A 684 -17.13 -8.67 22.20
N ARG A 685 -15.97 -8.15 21.82
CA ARG A 685 -14.81 -8.94 21.42
C ARG A 685 -13.57 -8.38 22.09
N THR A 686 -12.70 -9.26 22.50
CA THR A 686 -11.36 -8.90 22.96
C THR A 686 -10.38 -9.72 22.13
N SER A 687 -9.40 -9.08 21.55
CA SER A 687 -8.38 -9.74 20.76
C SER A 687 -6.98 -9.39 21.23
N ALA A 688 -6.12 -10.39 21.28
CA ALA A 688 -4.70 -10.28 21.56
C ALA A 688 -3.92 -10.67 20.32
N GLY A 689 -2.92 -9.88 19.97
CA GLY A 689 -2.07 -10.12 18.80
C GLY A 689 -0.60 -10.06 19.17
N PHE A 690 0.19 -10.95 18.58
CA PHE A 690 1.63 -11.05 18.76
C PHE A 690 2.33 -11.07 17.40
N ALA A 691 3.47 -10.36 17.30
CA ALA A 691 4.35 -10.37 16.14
C ALA A 691 5.80 -10.41 16.58
N GLY A 692 6.47 -11.50 16.34
CA GLY A 692 7.85 -11.76 16.77
C GLY A 692 8.82 -12.05 15.64
N ARG A 693 10.13 -12.06 15.97
CA ARG A 693 11.22 -12.28 15.01
C ARG A 693 11.14 -11.34 13.81
N ARG A 694 11.10 -10.03 14.10
CA ARG A 694 11.03 -8.96 13.11
C ARG A 694 12.42 -8.39 12.85
N PHE A 695 12.69 -8.01 11.62
CA PHE A 695 13.98 -7.50 11.20
C PHE A 695 13.82 -6.19 10.43
N VAL A 696 14.85 -5.35 10.50
CA VAL A 696 15.00 -4.16 9.67
C VAL A 696 15.26 -4.59 8.23
N GLU A 697 14.71 -3.86 7.25
CA GLU A 697 14.98 -4.13 5.84
C GLU A 697 16.45 -3.83 5.52
N PRO A 698 17.22 -4.84 5.06
CA PRO A 698 18.64 -4.68 4.80
C PRO A 698 18.87 -3.89 3.51
N MET A 699 19.94 -3.05 3.50
CA MET A 699 20.32 -2.29 2.31
C MET A 699 21.43 -2.99 1.53
N PRO A 700 21.23 -3.21 0.20
CA PRO A 700 22.19 -3.94 -0.62
C PRO A 700 23.58 -3.29 -0.63
N LEU A 701 23.66 -1.97 -0.72
CA LEU A 701 24.91 -1.23 -0.85
C LEU A 701 25.89 -1.47 0.32
N ARG A 702 25.37 -1.60 1.54
CA ARG A 702 26.18 -1.85 2.74
C ARG A 702 26.93 -3.20 2.72
N ARG A 703 26.47 -4.11 1.87
CA ARG A 703 26.94 -5.50 1.80
C ARG A 703 27.75 -5.79 0.54
N THR A 704 28.20 -4.74 -0.17
CA THR A 704 29.07 -4.85 -1.33
C THR A 704 30.54 -4.80 -0.92
N ASP A 705 31.43 -5.29 -1.79
CA ASP A 705 32.88 -5.21 -1.61
C ASP A 705 33.39 -3.76 -1.62
N ARG A 706 32.62 -2.82 -2.14
CA ARG A 706 32.92 -1.39 -2.07
C ARG A 706 33.13 -0.91 -0.63
N ILE A 707 32.33 -1.43 0.32
CA ILE A 707 32.48 -1.14 1.75
C ILE A 707 33.60 -1.99 2.35
N ALA A 708 33.63 -3.28 2.05
CA ALA A 708 34.68 -4.20 2.54
C ALA A 708 36.10 -3.82 2.09
N GLY A 709 36.22 -3.23 0.89
CA GLY A 709 37.50 -2.80 0.32
C GLY A 709 38.01 -1.45 0.82
N GLN A 710 37.33 -0.79 1.75
CA GLN A 710 37.82 0.47 2.32
C GLN A 710 39.04 0.26 3.20
N ALA A 711 40.02 1.14 3.05
CA ALA A 711 41.25 1.10 3.89
C ALA A 711 40.83 1.26 5.36
N GLY A 712 41.37 0.38 6.22
CA GLY A 712 41.10 0.42 7.66
C GLY A 712 39.82 -0.31 8.12
N ILE A 713 39.02 -0.91 7.24
CA ILE A 713 37.91 -1.77 7.64
C ILE A 713 38.42 -3.18 7.91
N THR A 714 38.38 -3.62 9.17
CA THR A 714 38.63 -4.99 9.59
C THR A 714 37.42 -5.88 9.28
N HIS A 715 37.60 -7.21 9.23
CA HIS A 715 36.51 -8.15 9.09
C HIS A 715 35.44 -7.96 10.19
N GLU A 716 35.85 -7.74 11.43
CA GLU A 716 34.95 -7.51 12.55
C GLU A 716 34.16 -6.22 12.38
N ALA A 717 34.76 -5.14 11.89
CA ALA A 717 34.08 -3.87 11.60
C ALA A 717 33.09 -4.04 10.46
N PHE A 718 33.44 -4.79 9.40
CA PHE A 718 32.54 -5.08 8.30
C PHE A 718 31.36 -5.95 8.75
N ASP A 719 31.59 -6.98 9.53
CA ASP A 719 30.51 -7.82 10.09
C ASP A 719 29.58 -7.02 11.01
N ALA A 720 30.12 -6.12 11.84
CA ALA A 720 29.32 -5.23 12.66
C ALA A 720 28.52 -4.23 11.81
N PHE A 721 29.10 -3.71 10.74
CA PHE A 721 28.50 -2.77 9.81
C PHE A 721 27.35 -3.39 9.01
N THR A 722 27.46 -4.67 8.64
CA THR A 722 26.50 -5.40 7.80
C THR A 722 25.52 -6.26 8.60
N ARG A 723 25.72 -6.39 9.92
CA ARG A 723 24.82 -7.15 10.79
C ARG A 723 23.43 -6.60 10.72
N GLN A 724 22.48 -7.44 10.35
CA GLN A 724 21.09 -7.05 10.28
C GLN A 724 20.49 -6.85 11.68
N GLU A 725 19.81 -5.74 11.87
CA GLU A 725 19.16 -5.40 13.14
C GLU A 725 17.86 -6.18 13.29
N ARG A 726 17.65 -6.76 14.47
CA ARG A 726 16.39 -7.37 14.89
C ARG A 726 15.58 -6.35 15.68
N LEU A 727 14.31 -6.14 15.28
CA LEU A 727 13.35 -5.31 16.02
C LEU A 727 12.77 -6.07 17.21
N ALA A 728 12.36 -5.34 18.24
CA ALA A 728 11.64 -5.90 19.38
C ALA A 728 10.35 -6.60 18.94
N ASP A 729 9.96 -7.63 19.66
CA ASP A 729 8.67 -8.31 19.45
C ASP A 729 7.53 -7.38 19.87
N ALA A 730 6.40 -7.42 19.15
CA ALA A 730 5.25 -6.56 19.37
C ALA A 730 4.06 -7.35 19.89
N PHE A 731 3.35 -6.78 20.84
CA PHE A 731 2.12 -7.35 21.40
C PHE A 731 1.04 -6.27 21.46
N THR A 732 -0.19 -6.60 21.07
CA THR A 732 -1.34 -5.69 21.14
C THR A 732 -2.53 -6.36 21.79
N LEU A 733 -3.33 -5.56 22.49
CA LEU A 733 -4.62 -5.93 23.03
C LEU A 733 -5.66 -4.94 22.53
N ASP A 734 -6.71 -5.44 21.88
CA ASP A 734 -7.79 -4.64 21.34
C ASP A 734 -9.13 -5.10 21.94
N ALA A 735 -10.12 -4.21 21.99
CA ALA A 735 -11.47 -4.56 22.40
C ALA A 735 -12.49 -3.86 21.51
N SER A 736 -13.60 -4.53 21.24
CA SER A 736 -14.75 -3.92 20.56
C SER A 736 -16.04 -4.23 21.28
N PHE A 737 -16.94 -3.27 21.26
CA PHE A 737 -18.27 -3.36 21.86
C PHE A 737 -19.29 -2.92 20.81
N PHE A 738 -20.37 -3.66 20.68
CA PHE A 738 -21.40 -3.31 19.74
C PHE A 738 -22.80 -3.57 20.29
N LYS A 739 -23.74 -2.82 19.73
CA LYS A 739 -25.17 -2.94 19.98
C LYS A 739 -25.92 -2.86 18.66
N THR A 740 -26.68 -3.89 18.33
CA THR A 740 -27.60 -3.91 17.20
C THR A 740 -29.05 -3.86 17.70
N VAL A 741 -29.83 -2.91 17.20
CA VAL A 741 -31.26 -2.79 17.40
C VAL A 741 -31.95 -3.10 16.08
N ARG A 742 -32.86 -4.05 16.09
CA ARG A 742 -33.66 -4.42 14.92
C ARG A 742 -35.06 -3.81 15.00
N PHE A 743 -35.54 -3.35 13.88
CA PHE A 743 -36.90 -2.94 13.62
C PHE A 743 -37.44 -3.87 12.52
N ASP A 744 -38.72 -3.84 12.24
CA ASP A 744 -39.35 -4.78 11.28
C ASP A 744 -38.64 -4.90 9.94
N ARG A 745 -38.17 -3.81 9.39
CA ARG A 745 -37.46 -3.76 8.07
C ARG A 745 -36.09 -3.13 8.10
N SER A 746 -35.64 -2.75 9.30
CA SER A 746 -34.37 -2.01 9.39
C SER A 746 -33.56 -2.42 10.63
N ARG A 747 -32.30 -2.06 10.64
CA ARG A 747 -31.42 -2.25 11.81
C ARG A 747 -30.54 -1.03 12.03
N LEU A 748 -30.34 -0.71 13.29
CA LEU A 748 -29.37 0.27 13.76
C LEU A 748 -28.25 -0.46 14.51
N THR A 749 -27.02 -0.26 14.12
CA THR A 749 -25.84 -0.81 14.80
C THR A 749 -24.93 0.31 15.26
N ALA A 750 -24.56 0.30 16.53
CA ALA A 750 -23.51 1.15 17.08
C ALA A 750 -22.35 0.25 17.50
N ALA A 751 -21.13 0.56 17.07
CA ALA A 751 -19.93 -0.19 17.42
C ALA A 751 -18.80 0.76 17.84
N LEU A 752 -18.16 0.45 18.97
CA LEU A 752 -16.97 1.13 19.48
C LEU A 752 -15.82 0.13 19.48
N MET A 753 -14.73 0.49 18.84
CA MET A 753 -13.48 -0.27 18.84
C MET A 753 -12.39 0.54 19.54
N LEU A 754 -11.66 -0.11 20.43
CA LEU A 754 -10.50 0.41 21.14
C LEU A 754 -9.29 -0.42 20.73
N ARG A 755 -8.27 0.22 20.21
CA ARG A 755 -7.05 -0.44 19.74
C ARG A 755 -5.87 -0.10 20.62
N ASN A 756 -4.94 -1.04 20.71
CA ASN A 756 -3.71 -0.91 21.48
C ASN A 756 -3.98 -0.47 22.94
N LEU A 757 -4.85 -1.20 23.64
CA LEU A 757 -5.24 -0.89 25.03
C LEU A 757 -4.05 -0.83 25.97
N LEU A 758 -2.97 -1.57 25.70
CA LEU A 758 -1.73 -1.54 26.47
C LEU A 758 -1.00 -0.20 26.30
N GLY A 759 -1.24 0.51 25.18
CA GLY A 759 -0.68 1.83 24.94
C GLY A 759 0.78 1.81 24.52
N ASP A 760 1.31 0.68 24.06
CA ASP A 760 2.68 0.59 23.56
C ASP A 760 2.84 1.43 22.29
N ALA A 761 3.54 2.54 22.41
CA ALA A 761 3.92 3.44 21.34
C ALA A 761 5.44 3.44 21.08
N ASP A 762 6.22 2.76 21.92
CA ASP A 762 7.69 2.74 21.85
C ASP A 762 8.23 1.59 20.99
N THR A 763 7.41 0.60 20.68
CA THR A 763 7.81 -0.48 19.78
C THR A 763 7.85 0.01 18.34
N PRO A 764 9.01 -0.08 17.65
CA PRO A 764 9.10 0.29 16.24
C PRO A 764 8.15 -0.55 15.40
N TYR A 765 7.35 0.11 14.59
CA TYR A 765 6.44 -0.51 13.64
C TYR A 765 7.20 -1.19 12.50
N GLY A 766 8.26 -0.55 12.03
CA GLY A 766 9.20 -1.03 11.05
C GLY A 766 10.43 -0.15 11.00
N GLY A 767 11.41 -0.56 10.21
CA GLY A 767 12.63 0.20 10.01
C GLY A 767 13.32 -0.24 8.73
N TYR A 768 14.19 0.61 8.23
CA TYR A 768 15.08 0.31 7.11
C TYR A 768 16.46 0.89 7.35
N GLU A 769 17.47 0.18 6.90
CA GLU A 769 18.84 0.69 6.88
C GLU A 769 18.93 1.85 5.88
N SER A 770 19.66 2.91 6.23
CA SER A 770 19.92 4.02 5.29
C SER A 770 20.83 3.54 4.16
N LEU A 771 20.57 4.00 2.94
CA LEU A 771 21.49 3.82 1.80
C LEU A 771 22.81 4.60 1.99
N ARG A 772 22.79 5.66 2.78
CA ARG A 772 23.94 6.54 3.01
C ARG A 772 24.90 5.92 4.02
N VAL A 773 26.16 6.20 3.78
CA VAL A 773 27.30 5.88 4.66
C VAL A 773 27.90 7.21 5.13
N ARG A 774 27.99 7.40 6.43
CA ARG A 774 28.55 8.64 6.99
C ARG A 774 30.06 8.60 6.87
N ARG A 775 30.63 9.65 6.29
CA ARG A 775 32.10 9.86 6.25
C ARG A 775 32.52 10.72 7.43
N ILE A 776 33.42 10.19 8.25
CA ILE A 776 34.04 10.92 9.36
C ILE A 776 35.52 11.02 9.04
N ARG A 777 36.14 12.16 9.28
CA ARG A 777 37.59 12.39 9.14
C ARG A 777 38.19 12.72 10.51
N PRO A 778 38.58 11.74 11.32
CA PRO A 778 39.34 11.98 12.54
C PRO A 778 40.84 12.06 12.17
N GLY A 779 41.39 13.24 12.12
CA GLY A 779 42.77 13.44 11.69
C GLY A 779 43.01 13.15 10.20
N ASP A 780 44.08 12.40 9.89
CA ASP A 780 44.43 12.02 8.50
C ASP A 780 43.67 10.79 7.99
N ASP A 781 42.95 10.06 8.85
CA ASP A 781 42.22 8.86 8.48
C ASP A 781 40.77 9.15 8.18
N THR A 782 40.26 8.57 7.11
CA THR A 782 38.82 8.61 6.78
C THR A 782 38.15 7.35 7.31
N LEU A 783 37.19 7.54 8.22
CA LEU A 783 36.36 6.47 8.76
C LEU A 783 34.95 6.53 8.16
N TYR A 784 34.44 5.41 7.70
CA TYR A 784 33.05 5.27 7.24
C TYR A 784 32.23 4.57 8.31
N THR A 785 31.06 5.14 8.59
CA THR A 785 30.09 4.56 9.52
C THR A 785 28.68 4.55 8.89
N PRO A 786 27.83 3.58 9.21
CA PRO A 786 26.45 3.58 8.72
C PRO A 786 25.68 4.75 9.30
N HIS A 787 24.82 5.38 8.52
CA HIS A 787 23.75 6.22 9.08
C HIS A 787 22.81 5.36 9.93
N ALA A 788 22.28 5.95 10.98
CA ALA A 788 21.33 5.30 11.86
C ALA A 788 20.11 4.76 11.09
N THR A 789 19.60 3.63 11.54
CA THR A 789 18.36 3.05 11.07
C THR A 789 17.22 4.06 11.23
N ARG A 790 16.34 4.14 10.23
CA ARG A 790 15.13 4.95 10.28
C ARG A 790 13.96 4.10 10.73
N TYR A 791 13.29 4.51 11.78
CA TYR A 791 12.13 3.80 12.33
C TYR A 791 10.83 4.53 12.06
N THR A 792 9.76 3.74 12.03
CA THR A 792 8.39 4.23 12.14
C THR A 792 7.73 3.52 13.32
N TYR A 793 7.04 4.28 14.15
CA TYR A 793 6.39 3.78 15.36
C TYR A 793 4.90 3.55 15.16
N ALA A 794 4.36 2.60 15.93
CA ALA A 794 2.93 2.31 15.94
C ALA A 794 2.13 3.46 16.56
N TRP A 795 0.84 3.50 16.25
CA TRP A 795 -0.10 4.41 16.88
C TRP A 795 -0.31 4.02 18.35
N PRO A 796 -0.44 4.99 19.25
CA PRO A 796 -0.80 4.73 20.64
C PRO A 796 -2.23 4.20 20.75
N ARG A 797 -2.82 4.23 21.95
CA ARG A 797 -4.23 3.91 22.12
C ARG A 797 -5.10 4.75 21.20
N SER A 798 -5.97 4.08 20.47
CA SER A 798 -6.86 4.75 19.53
C SER A 798 -8.27 4.17 19.59
N PHE A 799 -9.24 4.93 19.11
CA PHE A 799 -10.63 4.51 19.06
C PHE A 799 -11.25 4.70 17.69
N TYR A 800 -12.28 3.90 17.44
CA TYR A 800 -13.16 4.06 16.29
C TYR A 800 -14.59 3.79 16.72
N LEU A 801 -15.46 4.76 16.51
CA LEU A 801 -16.90 4.66 16.77
C LEU A 801 -17.63 4.75 15.45
N THR A 802 -18.54 3.81 15.20
CA THR A 802 -19.46 3.87 14.06
C THR A 802 -20.88 3.66 14.51
N ILE A 803 -21.81 4.39 13.87
CA ILE A 803 -23.24 4.19 13.99
C ILE A 803 -23.77 4.01 12.59
N SER A 804 -24.35 2.86 12.29
CA SER A 804 -24.86 2.51 10.97
C SER A 804 -26.34 2.14 11.03
N TYR A 805 -27.05 2.54 9.99
CA TYR A 805 -28.47 2.25 9.80
C TYR A 805 -28.68 1.61 8.42
N ARG A 806 -29.34 0.48 8.40
CA ARG A 806 -29.69 -0.26 7.18
C ARG A 806 -31.20 -0.53 7.17
N PHE A 807 -31.80 -0.38 5.99
CA PHE A 807 -33.27 -0.50 5.91
C PHE A 807 -33.69 -0.97 4.50
#